data_b35ab6db3216369a89a642cc9fa00d9e
#
_entry.id   b35ab6db3216369a89a642cc9fa00d9e
#
_cell.length_a   1.000
_cell.length_b   1.000
_cell.length_c   1.000
_cell.angle_alpha   90.00
_cell.angle_beta   90.00
_cell.angle_gamma   90.00
#
_symmetry.space_group_name_H-M   'P 1'
#
loop_
_entity.id
_entity.type
_entity.pdbx_description
1 polymer ?
#
loop_
_entity_poly.entity_id
_entity_poly.type
_entity_poly.pdbx_seq_one_letter_code
_entity_poly.pdbx_strand_id
1 'polypeptide(L)'
;MYKFVTRVLPYLFILWLTVPLPPGKPVQGSSGLHHDPGKAYRTPWVDSVFASLSLEERIAQLLMIRIHTDRDEPYFDSIARLVMDYNVGGVTFFSGGPKRQVMITNRLQSQAKTPLFVAMDAEWGPAMRLDSLIPFPRQMALGAIDDSQLIYQMGIEVGRQLKRLGVHINFAPVVDVNNNPANPVINWRSFGEDRYRVASKGVAYMQGMQDAGIIACAKHFPGHGDTDTDSHYALPFLRHPYQEVDSIHLYPFRQLIGEGIHSVMVAHLEIPSLEPTQGLASTLSHHVVTNLLQLDMGFRGLIITDALDMQGVSDFFPPGELALRAFTAGNDILLLPEDVPASIQSISKAIQDGVIPESMLNDKVRKILYYKQKAGLDNFRYISSENLVEELNSNGARLLNKRLAEASMSLVKNNKNLVPVTGLAGRKIAALSIGARPGNHFQSALARYAPVAQYGIDKYHTPESAEMMLEKMGGYDLVIVSVHDNRFSVSSNYGINGKTVQLIAGLARQNQVIMSLFANPYSLALFNDEVEHIESILIAYQEGRLFEEAAAQAIFGGLPTTGRLPVSVAPRFPLHSGIISPKSQRIRFGKAEEAGIRSHLLGRIDSLAIEGIRQGAYPGCQIAIIKDGVMIYNKAFGHHRWDSIAPVKDTDLYDLASITKIASSTAALMRLYEEGLIDLDAGMGDYLTWLEESEKAAAVMRDVLAHQARFTPWIPFFMNTMKDGEYLEGVYSDLPTREHTFQVAEGLFISRHYRDTILSGILSSDLRKKADYRYSDLGFILLPEIILSVTGQTIDRYTEAFLYQPLGLQHMTFRPLERFDAQQIVPSELDTLWRRQLVRGHVHDPAAAMLGGVSGHAGLFSNAADLAVLMHLFLNGGGYGGEVFFSEETIEEFTRMQFAGNDNRRGLGFDKPSIDPEENGPAARSASPKSFGHSGFTGTLAWADPEVNLVYVFLSNRTYPSQSNRILIEKNIRTNIQQAIYDAIHHSKIMEHFTNPFTSLNSQH
;
A
#
# COMPACT_ATOMS: atom_id res chain seq x y z
N MET A 1 -26.44 -47.66 37.30
CA MET A 1 -26.53 -47.28 38.73
C MET A 1 -26.12 -45.85 38.83
N TYR A 2 -27.07 -44.92 38.91
CA TYR A 2 -27.47 -44.07 40.01
C TYR A 2 -26.33 -43.21 40.55
N LYS A 3 -26.39 -41.88 40.63
CA LYS A 3 -27.40 -40.83 40.86
C LYS A 3 -26.87 -39.49 40.45
N PHE A 4 -27.60 -38.67 39.69
CA PHE A 4 -28.22 -37.40 40.06
C PHE A 4 -27.59 -36.63 41.25
N VAL A 5 -27.09 -35.40 40.98
CA VAL A 5 -27.38 -34.21 41.79
C VAL A 5 -27.38 -32.97 40.91
N THR A 6 -28.53 -32.37 40.79
CA THR A 6 -28.85 -31.04 40.30
C THR A 6 -28.39 -29.97 41.30
N ARG A 7 -27.85 -28.84 40.82
CA ARG A 7 -27.99 -27.50 41.43
C ARG A 7 -27.71 -26.41 40.39
N VAL A 8 -28.82 -25.82 39.93
CA VAL A 8 -29.26 -24.42 40.04
C VAL A 8 -28.29 -23.35 39.51
N LEU A 9 -28.62 -22.84 38.32
CA LEU A 9 -28.22 -21.51 37.78
C LEU A 9 -28.90 -20.42 38.63
N PRO A 10 -28.27 -19.28 38.84
CA PRO A 10 -28.96 -18.03 38.98
C PRO A 10 -28.89 -17.22 37.68
N TYR A 11 -30.03 -16.86 37.19
CA TYR A 11 -30.28 -15.87 36.15
C TYR A 11 -29.73 -14.51 36.62
N LEU A 12 -28.75 -13.97 35.92
CA LEU A 12 -28.42 -12.54 36.04
C LEU A 12 -29.24 -11.81 34.97
N PHE A 13 -30.35 -11.22 35.41
CA PHE A 13 -31.07 -10.19 34.71
C PHE A 13 -30.16 -8.96 34.61
N ILE A 14 -29.66 -8.63 33.43
CA ILE A 14 -29.09 -7.32 33.14
C ILE A 14 -30.26 -6.36 32.98
N LEU A 15 -30.51 -5.56 34.04
CA LEU A 15 -31.38 -4.40 33.98
C LEU A 15 -30.81 -3.39 33.03
N TRP A 16 -31.47 -3.20 31.89
CA TRP A 16 -31.29 -2.00 31.05
C TRP A 16 -31.86 -0.82 31.87
N LEU A 17 -30.97 -0.04 32.47
CA LEU A 17 -31.30 1.28 32.95
C LEU A 17 -31.52 2.18 31.74
N THR A 18 -32.77 2.32 31.32
CA THR A 18 -33.23 3.40 30.48
C THR A 18 -33.09 4.70 31.25
N VAL A 19 -31.99 5.41 31.02
CA VAL A 19 -31.91 6.82 31.41
C VAL A 19 -32.86 7.58 30.48
N PRO A 20 -33.92 8.24 30.96
CA PRO A 20 -34.73 9.07 30.11
C PRO A 20 -33.88 10.27 29.67
N LEU A 21 -33.70 10.42 28.35
CA LEU A 21 -33.21 11.66 27.76
C LEU A 21 -34.12 12.81 28.21
N PRO A 22 -33.58 13.93 28.67
CA PRO A 22 -34.40 15.09 28.99
C PRO A 22 -35.22 15.49 27.76
N PRO A 23 -36.49 15.90 27.94
CA PRO A 23 -37.32 16.35 26.82
C PRO A 23 -36.60 17.50 26.11
N GLY A 24 -36.36 17.32 24.81
CA GLY A 24 -35.81 18.36 23.95
C GLY A 24 -36.63 19.66 24.19
N LYS A 25 -35.92 20.73 24.54
CA LYS A 25 -36.54 22.06 24.54
C LYS A 25 -37.19 22.25 23.15
N PRO A 26 -38.44 22.66 23.11
CA PRO A 26 -39.08 23.03 21.83
C PRO A 26 -38.18 24.11 21.23
N VAL A 27 -37.77 23.87 19.99
CA VAL A 27 -37.14 24.90 19.16
C VAL A 27 -38.14 26.04 19.12
N GLN A 28 -37.88 27.11 19.87
CA GLN A 28 -38.62 28.35 19.72
C GLN A 28 -38.48 28.74 18.25
N GLY A 29 -39.58 28.68 17.50
CA GLY A 29 -39.71 29.26 16.20
C GLY A 29 -39.11 30.65 16.25
N SER A 30 -37.98 30.88 15.61
CA SER A 30 -37.46 32.20 15.39
C SER A 30 -38.56 32.95 14.62
N SER A 31 -39.14 33.90 15.34
CA SER A 31 -40.00 34.92 14.72
C SER A 31 -39.41 35.37 13.42
N GLY A 32 -40.15 35.22 12.33
CA GLY A 32 -39.74 35.58 11.01
C GLY A 32 -39.09 36.96 10.93
N LEU A 33 -37.79 36.99 11.01
CA LEU A 33 -37.00 38.04 10.45
C LEU A 33 -37.05 37.81 8.93
N HIS A 34 -37.82 38.58 8.20
CA HIS A 34 -37.62 38.79 6.80
C HIS A 34 -36.15 39.25 6.62
N HIS A 35 -35.23 38.33 6.50
CA HIS A 35 -33.88 38.62 6.06
C HIS A 35 -34.03 39.12 4.60
N ASP A 36 -33.86 40.41 4.40
CA ASP A 36 -33.63 41.02 3.10
C ASP A 36 -32.40 40.31 2.45
N PRO A 37 -32.59 39.45 1.42
CA PRO A 37 -31.50 38.71 0.82
C PRO A 37 -30.38 39.62 0.33
N GLY A 38 -30.69 40.86 -0.03
CA GLY A 38 -29.76 41.87 -0.49
C GLY A 38 -28.79 42.37 0.60
N LYS A 39 -29.06 42.18 1.91
CA LYS A 39 -28.14 42.58 3.00
C LYS A 39 -27.11 41.50 3.34
N ALA A 40 -27.41 40.23 3.05
CA ALA A 40 -26.55 39.11 3.43
C ALA A 40 -25.19 39.06 2.72
N TYR A 41 -25.07 39.60 1.51
CA TYR A 41 -23.87 39.53 0.67
C TYR A 41 -23.21 40.91 0.48
N ARG A 42 -23.32 41.82 1.43
CA ARG A 42 -22.74 43.18 1.37
C ARG A 42 -21.47 43.27 2.22
N THR A 43 -20.38 43.61 1.57
CA THR A 43 -19.11 44.03 2.20
C THR A 43 -18.60 45.26 1.45
N PRO A 44 -17.69 46.04 2.03
CA PRO A 44 -17.10 47.20 1.34
C PRO A 44 -16.51 46.87 -0.03
N TRP A 45 -15.83 45.69 -0.15
CA TRP A 45 -15.28 45.26 -1.42
C TRP A 45 -16.35 44.87 -2.43
N VAL A 46 -17.38 44.11 -2.03
CA VAL A 46 -18.49 43.72 -2.88
C VAL A 46 -19.23 44.94 -3.39
N ASP A 47 -19.53 45.92 -2.51
CA ASP A 47 -20.26 47.14 -2.92
C ASP A 47 -19.40 48.00 -3.87
N SER A 48 -18.10 48.12 -3.66
CA SER A 48 -17.16 48.84 -4.50
C SER A 48 -17.07 48.23 -5.90
N VAL A 49 -16.87 46.92 -6.00
CA VAL A 49 -16.77 46.22 -7.29
C VAL A 49 -18.12 46.28 -8.02
N PHE A 50 -19.21 45.96 -7.34
CA PHE A 50 -20.55 46.01 -7.91
C PHE A 50 -20.87 47.38 -8.53
N ALA A 51 -20.56 48.48 -7.85
CA ALA A 51 -20.79 49.84 -8.34
C ALA A 51 -19.98 50.22 -9.59
N SER A 52 -18.86 49.52 -9.85
CA SER A 52 -18.00 49.73 -11.02
C SER A 52 -18.43 48.97 -12.27
N LEU A 53 -19.44 48.10 -12.16
CA LEU A 53 -19.87 47.20 -13.24
C LEU A 53 -21.04 47.82 -14.03
N SER A 54 -20.99 47.80 -15.38
CA SER A 54 -22.12 48.09 -16.26
C SER A 54 -23.17 46.96 -16.17
N LEU A 55 -24.34 47.14 -16.79
CA LEU A 55 -25.38 46.12 -16.85
C LEU A 55 -24.84 44.81 -17.51
N GLU A 56 -24.19 44.99 -18.68
CA GLU A 56 -23.59 43.87 -19.45
C GLU A 56 -22.51 43.17 -18.66
N GLU A 57 -21.63 43.92 -17.97
CA GLU A 57 -20.57 43.35 -17.11
C GLU A 57 -21.17 42.58 -15.91
N ARG A 58 -22.27 43.07 -15.31
CA ARG A 58 -22.98 42.33 -14.24
C ARG A 58 -23.52 41.01 -14.76
N ILE A 59 -24.11 41.00 -15.97
CA ILE A 59 -24.59 39.78 -16.61
C ILE A 59 -23.41 38.83 -16.89
N ALA A 60 -22.30 39.34 -17.40
CA ALA A 60 -21.13 38.56 -17.71
C ALA A 60 -20.47 37.90 -16.43
N GLN A 61 -20.66 38.51 -15.24
CA GLN A 61 -20.20 37.87 -13.97
C GLN A 61 -20.91 36.54 -13.66
N LEU A 62 -22.06 36.24 -14.28
CA LEU A 62 -22.76 34.98 -14.19
C LEU A 62 -22.11 33.89 -15.07
N LEU A 63 -21.34 34.28 -16.09
CA LEU A 63 -20.85 33.35 -17.12
C LEU A 63 -19.49 32.77 -16.75
N MET A 64 -19.36 31.44 -16.88
CA MET A 64 -18.12 30.71 -16.69
C MET A 64 -17.75 29.92 -17.94
N ILE A 65 -16.59 30.23 -18.53
CA ILE A 65 -16.17 29.73 -19.84
C ILE A 65 -15.13 28.60 -19.75
N ARG A 66 -15.00 27.79 -20.82
CA ARG A 66 -14.11 26.64 -20.90
C ARG A 66 -12.69 27.02 -21.27
N ILE A 67 -11.70 26.33 -20.65
CA ILE A 67 -10.30 26.43 -21.03
C ILE A 67 -9.66 25.04 -21.13
N HIS A 68 -8.86 24.85 -22.18
CA HIS A 68 -7.96 23.70 -22.38
C HIS A 68 -6.52 24.18 -22.43
N THR A 69 -5.65 23.71 -21.52
CA THR A 69 -4.26 24.21 -21.45
C THR A 69 -3.32 23.55 -22.44
N ASP A 70 -3.76 22.53 -23.15
CA ASP A 70 -3.05 21.83 -24.22
C ASP A 70 -3.23 22.46 -25.63
N ARG A 71 -3.97 23.57 -25.71
CA ARG A 71 -4.20 24.32 -26.96
C ARG A 71 -3.07 25.33 -27.23
N ASP A 72 -3.12 25.95 -28.43
CA ASP A 72 -2.12 26.92 -28.90
C ASP A 72 -2.39 28.37 -28.43
N GLU A 73 -1.45 29.29 -28.69
CA GLU A 73 -1.59 30.70 -28.28
C GLU A 73 -2.78 31.43 -28.89
N PRO A 74 -3.15 31.26 -30.19
CA PRO A 74 -4.37 31.87 -30.75
C PRO A 74 -5.64 31.50 -29.99
N TYR A 75 -5.75 30.29 -29.49
CA TYR A 75 -6.85 29.87 -28.62
C TYR A 75 -6.83 30.68 -27.30
N PHE A 76 -5.69 30.83 -26.66
CA PHE A 76 -5.61 31.63 -25.42
C PHE A 76 -5.87 33.10 -25.63
N ASP A 77 -5.46 33.66 -26.77
CA ASP A 77 -5.80 35.04 -27.11
C ASP A 77 -7.32 35.25 -27.34
N SER A 78 -8.02 34.22 -27.86
CA SER A 78 -9.46 34.28 -27.96
C SER A 78 -10.15 34.25 -26.59
N ILE A 79 -9.67 33.40 -25.66
CA ILE A 79 -10.18 33.37 -24.29
C ILE A 79 -9.86 34.68 -23.55
N ALA A 80 -8.66 35.21 -23.68
CA ALA A 80 -8.25 36.48 -23.09
C ALA A 80 -9.13 37.65 -23.57
N ARG A 81 -9.51 37.67 -24.85
CA ARG A 81 -10.47 38.66 -25.39
C ARG A 81 -11.83 38.56 -24.69
N LEU A 82 -12.40 37.34 -24.53
CA LEU A 82 -13.65 37.18 -23.79
C LEU A 82 -13.58 37.73 -22.35
N VAL A 83 -12.42 37.50 -21.67
CA VAL A 83 -12.17 38.04 -20.32
C VAL A 83 -12.11 39.60 -20.33
N MET A 84 -11.36 40.18 -21.27
CA MET A 84 -11.14 41.63 -21.33
C MET A 84 -12.37 42.42 -21.84
N ASP A 85 -13.01 41.90 -22.89
CA ASP A 85 -14.08 42.62 -23.60
C ASP A 85 -15.42 42.52 -22.85
N TYR A 86 -15.72 41.39 -22.22
CA TYR A 86 -16.99 41.12 -21.53
C TYR A 86 -16.89 41.08 -20.00
N ASN A 87 -15.70 40.95 -19.43
CA ASN A 87 -15.48 40.81 -17.97
C ASN A 87 -16.25 39.60 -17.40
N VAL A 88 -16.10 38.42 -18.03
CA VAL A 88 -16.76 37.15 -17.59
C VAL A 88 -16.45 36.80 -16.15
N GLY A 89 -17.36 36.06 -15.47
CA GLY A 89 -17.28 35.78 -14.06
C GLY A 89 -16.23 34.74 -13.68
N GLY A 90 -15.93 33.82 -14.59
CA GLY A 90 -14.97 32.74 -14.28
C GLY A 90 -14.56 31.86 -15.46
N VAL A 91 -13.66 30.94 -15.18
CA VAL A 91 -13.12 29.99 -16.16
C VAL A 91 -13.05 28.58 -15.55
N THR A 92 -13.26 27.55 -16.40
CA THR A 92 -13.18 26.14 -15.98
C THR A 92 -12.15 25.42 -16.81
N PHE A 93 -11.16 24.77 -16.15
CA PHE A 93 -10.09 24.03 -16.80
C PHE A 93 -10.48 22.56 -17.06
N PHE A 94 -10.23 22.06 -18.29
CA PHE A 94 -10.62 20.72 -18.74
C PHE A 94 -9.44 19.78 -19.03
N SER A 95 -8.31 20.28 -19.49
CA SER A 95 -7.17 19.41 -19.87
C SER A 95 -5.83 20.13 -19.81
N GLY A 96 -4.72 19.35 -19.82
CA GLY A 96 -3.35 19.80 -19.98
C GLY A 96 -2.50 19.64 -18.75
N GLY A 97 -1.40 20.42 -18.65
CA GLY A 97 -0.40 20.30 -17.60
C GLY A 97 -0.52 21.33 -16.49
N PRO A 98 -0.13 21.01 -15.23
CA PRO A 98 -0.32 21.90 -14.07
C PRO A 98 0.48 23.21 -14.16
N LYS A 99 1.70 23.20 -14.68
CA LYS A 99 2.51 24.42 -14.84
C LYS A 99 1.87 25.40 -15.83
N ARG A 100 1.36 24.88 -16.95
CA ARG A 100 0.72 25.69 -17.97
C ARG A 100 -0.62 26.24 -17.48
N GLN A 101 -1.39 25.44 -16.71
CA GLN A 101 -2.62 25.90 -16.08
C GLN A 101 -2.36 27.11 -15.16
N VAL A 102 -1.33 27.04 -14.28
CA VAL A 102 -0.95 28.16 -13.40
C VAL A 102 -0.52 29.39 -14.19
N MET A 103 0.28 29.22 -15.25
CA MET A 103 0.71 30.35 -16.10
C MET A 103 -0.50 31.05 -16.75
N ILE A 104 -1.44 30.30 -17.29
CA ILE A 104 -2.65 30.83 -17.91
C ILE A 104 -3.54 31.51 -16.87
N THR A 105 -3.71 30.89 -15.68
CA THR A 105 -4.45 31.50 -14.57
C THR A 105 -3.87 32.87 -14.21
N ASN A 106 -2.55 32.97 -14.00
CA ASN A 106 -1.88 34.24 -13.70
C ASN A 106 -2.09 35.29 -14.80
N ARG A 107 -1.94 34.87 -16.08
CA ARG A 107 -2.16 35.78 -17.22
C ARG A 107 -3.58 36.32 -17.25
N LEU A 108 -4.59 35.43 -17.14
CA LEU A 108 -6.00 35.87 -17.21
C LEU A 108 -6.40 36.73 -16.01
N GLN A 109 -5.93 36.38 -14.80
CA GLN A 109 -6.19 37.18 -13.60
C GLN A 109 -5.57 38.59 -13.70
N SER A 110 -4.39 38.73 -14.32
CA SER A 110 -3.76 40.05 -14.53
C SER A 110 -4.48 40.93 -15.57
N GLN A 111 -5.25 40.33 -16.45
CA GLN A 111 -6.00 41.03 -17.51
C GLN A 111 -7.44 41.26 -17.14
N ALA A 112 -8.00 40.56 -16.16
CA ALA A 112 -9.37 40.65 -15.75
C ALA A 112 -9.64 41.94 -14.97
N LYS A 113 -10.71 42.70 -15.32
CA LYS A 113 -11.19 43.86 -14.56
C LYS A 113 -11.73 43.42 -13.20
N THR A 114 -12.49 42.34 -13.16
CA THR A 114 -12.99 41.71 -11.94
C THR A 114 -12.31 40.35 -11.77
N PRO A 115 -11.72 40.00 -10.61
CA PRO A 115 -11.03 38.72 -10.42
C PRO A 115 -11.92 37.56 -10.83
N LEU A 116 -11.33 36.60 -11.58
CA LEU A 116 -12.04 35.44 -12.13
C LEU A 116 -12.16 34.33 -11.10
N PHE A 117 -13.33 33.68 -11.01
CA PHE A 117 -13.38 32.36 -10.49
C PHE A 117 -12.59 31.39 -11.40
N VAL A 118 -11.82 30.50 -10.81
CA VAL A 118 -11.22 29.35 -11.49
C VAL A 118 -11.83 28.08 -10.92
N ALA A 119 -12.44 27.28 -11.80
CA ALA A 119 -13.11 26.04 -11.44
C ALA A 119 -12.50 24.84 -12.14
N MET A 120 -12.77 23.65 -11.60
CA MET A 120 -12.32 22.39 -12.19
C MET A 120 -13.24 21.24 -11.72
N ASP A 121 -13.46 20.24 -12.59
CA ASP A 121 -13.89 18.93 -12.15
C ASP A 121 -12.67 18.17 -11.63
N ALA A 122 -12.59 17.97 -10.34
CA ALA A 122 -11.54 17.22 -9.70
C ALA A 122 -12.11 16.19 -8.69
N GLU A 123 -13.02 15.32 -9.19
CA GLU A 123 -13.76 14.34 -8.39
C GLU A 123 -12.79 13.38 -7.64
N TRP A 124 -11.71 12.98 -8.29
CA TRP A 124 -10.59 12.20 -7.71
C TRP A 124 -9.27 12.98 -7.74
N GLY A 125 -9.37 14.29 -7.47
CA GLY A 125 -8.27 15.23 -7.48
C GLY A 125 -7.96 15.83 -8.85
N PRO A 126 -7.03 16.82 -8.90
CA PRO A 126 -6.73 17.54 -10.15
C PRO A 126 -6.16 16.64 -11.27
N ALA A 127 -5.69 15.43 -10.96
CA ALA A 127 -5.30 14.42 -11.94
C ALA A 127 -6.46 13.96 -12.86
N MET A 128 -7.70 14.28 -12.52
CA MET A 128 -8.84 14.10 -13.43
C MET A 128 -8.69 14.92 -14.71
N ARG A 129 -8.07 16.09 -14.63
CA ARG A 129 -7.96 17.08 -15.72
C ARG A 129 -6.53 17.37 -16.13
N LEU A 130 -5.57 17.24 -15.19
CA LEU A 130 -4.19 17.63 -15.41
C LEU A 130 -3.29 16.41 -15.41
N ASP A 131 -2.39 16.33 -16.40
CA ASP A 131 -1.38 15.30 -16.48
C ASP A 131 -0.31 15.41 -15.36
N SER A 132 0.59 14.44 -15.29
CA SER A 132 1.74 14.43 -14.36
C SER A 132 1.38 14.45 -12.87
N LEU A 133 0.09 14.31 -12.51
CA LEU A 133 -0.41 14.26 -11.16
C LEU A 133 -0.91 12.86 -10.81
N ILE A 134 -0.92 12.55 -9.51
CA ILE A 134 -1.36 11.25 -9.00
C ILE A 134 -2.88 11.29 -8.77
N PRO A 135 -3.65 10.43 -9.45
CA PRO A 135 -5.09 10.33 -9.21
C PRO A 135 -5.37 9.63 -7.88
N PHE A 136 -6.32 10.16 -7.11
CA PHE A 136 -6.93 9.44 -5.99
C PHE A 136 -7.89 8.35 -6.49
N PRO A 137 -8.30 7.40 -5.61
CA PRO A 137 -9.31 6.40 -5.98
C PRO A 137 -10.62 7.04 -6.39
N ARG A 138 -11.33 6.37 -7.30
CA ARG A 138 -12.65 6.81 -7.72
C ARG A 138 -13.70 6.51 -6.66
N GLN A 139 -14.82 7.22 -6.73
CA GLN A 139 -15.84 7.21 -5.68
C GLN A 139 -16.41 5.82 -5.39
N MET A 140 -16.54 4.94 -6.38
CA MET A 140 -17.00 3.56 -6.14
C MET A 140 -16.04 2.78 -5.21
N ALA A 141 -14.72 2.95 -5.37
CA ALA A 141 -13.74 2.37 -4.45
C ALA A 141 -13.79 3.04 -3.06
N LEU A 142 -13.95 4.37 -3.03
CA LEU A 142 -14.12 5.12 -1.78
C LEU A 142 -15.42 4.75 -1.05
N GLY A 143 -16.47 4.40 -1.80
CA GLY A 143 -17.74 3.90 -1.28
C GLY A 143 -17.59 2.64 -0.44
N ALA A 144 -16.59 1.82 -0.74
CA ALA A 144 -16.30 0.60 0.01
C ALA A 144 -15.68 0.82 1.38
N ILE A 145 -15.07 1.98 1.62
CA ILE A 145 -14.35 2.30 2.86
C ILE A 145 -15.35 2.66 3.97
N ASP A 146 -15.25 2.04 5.13
CA ASP A 146 -16.11 2.39 6.28
C ASP A 146 -15.65 3.67 6.99
N ASP A 147 -14.35 3.91 7.07
CA ASP A 147 -13.76 5.08 7.75
C ASP A 147 -13.93 6.37 6.92
N SER A 148 -14.94 7.17 7.25
CA SER A 148 -15.18 8.47 6.61
C SER A 148 -14.09 9.51 6.90
N GLN A 149 -13.26 9.31 7.94
CA GLN A 149 -12.13 10.20 8.21
C GLN A 149 -11.07 10.14 7.10
N LEU A 150 -10.88 8.98 6.46
CA LEU A 150 -10.01 8.88 5.28
C LEU A 150 -10.55 9.71 4.10
N ILE A 151 -11.86 9.74 3.93
CA ILE A 151 -12.50 10.55 2.86
C ILE A 151 -12.36 12.05 3.17
N TYR A 152 -12.52 12.46 4.44
CA TYR A 152 -12.25 13.83 4.88
C TYR A 152 -10.80 14.25 4.61
N GLN A 153 -9.82 13.38 4.96
CA GLN A 153 -8.41 13.63 4.67
C GLN A 153 -8.14 13.76 3.17
N MET A 154 -8.81 12.96 2.34
CA MET A 154 -8.75 13.12 0.88
C MET A 154 -9.29 14.48 0.46
N GLY A 155 -10.39 14.94 1.05
CA GLY A 155 -10.97 16.28 0.81
C GLY A 155 -9.96 17.40 1.13
N ILE A 156 -9.31 17.33 2.28
CA ILE A 156 -8.24 18.29 2.67
C ILE A 156 -7.11 18.30 1.64
N GLU A 157 -6.63 17.11 1.23
CA GLU A 157 -5.49 17.03 0.31
C GLU A 157 -5.86 17.50 -1.10
N VAL A 158 -7.02 17.11 -1.62
CA VAL A 158 -7.54 17.62 -2.91
C VAL A 158 -7.71 19.14 -2.85
N GLY A 159 -8.29 19.65 -1.76
CA GLY A 159 -8.43 21.09 -1.55
C GLY A 159 -7.10 21.84 -1.51
N ARG A 160 -6.10 21.28 -0.82
CA ARG A 160 -4.73 21.81 -0.80
C ARG A 160 -4.10 21.87 -2.20
N GLN A 161 -4.26 20.78 -2.98
CA GLN A 161 -3.75 20.73 -4.36
C GLN A 161 -4.43 21.75 -5.25
N LEU A 162 -5.76 21.87 -5.17
CA LEU A 162 -6.54 22.86 -5.95
C LEU A 162 -6.16 24.29 -5.57
N LYS A 163 -6.03 24.59 -4.29
CA LYS A 163 -5.58 25.91 -3.81
C LYS A 163 -4.17 26.25 -4.31
N ARG A 164 -3.25 25.27 -4.34
CA ARG A 164 -1.89 25.45 -4.87
C ARG A 164 -1.88 25.75 -6.38
N LEU A 165 -2.89 25.24 -7.10
CA LEU A 165 -3.14 25.52 -8.52
C LEU A 165 -3.90 26.84 -8.76
N GLY A 166 -4.38 27.52 -7.70
CA GLY A 166 -5.23 28.73 -7.82
C GLY A 166 -6.65 28.44 -8.29
N VAL A 167 -7.12 27.22 -8.03
CA VAL A 167 -8.52 26.82 -8.28
C VAL A 167 -9.34 27.16 -7.04
N HIS A 168 -10.53 27.73 -7.24
CA HIS A 168 -11.41 28.24 -6.20
C HIS A 168 -12.65 27.34 -6.00
N ILE A 169 -13.14 26.73 -7.08
CA ILE A 169 -14.35 25.89 -7.08
C ILE A 169 -13.96 24.49 -7.58
N ASN A 170 -14.31 23.45 -6.82
CA ASN A 170 -14.26 22.07 -7.29
C ASN A 170 -15.70 21.59 -7.53
N PHE A 171 -15.99 21.13 -8.75
CA PHE A 171 -17.27 20.48 -9.07
C PHE A 171 -17.28 19.04 -8.53
N ALA A 172 -17.22 18.92 -7.20
CA ALA A 172 -17.28 17.72 -6.38
C ALA A 172 -17.76 18.09 -4.96
N PRO A 173 -18.39 17.15 -4.22
CA PRO A 173 -18.55 15.73 -4.49
C PRO A 173 -19.72 15.38 -5.41
N VAL A 174 -19.62 14.23 -6.10
CA VAL A 174 -20.76 13.55 -6.72
C VAL A 174 -21.53 12.85 -5.60
N VAL A 175 -22.80 13.23 -5.42
CA VAL A 175 -23.67 12.68 -4.37
C VAL A 175 -24.91 11.98 -4.94
N ASP A 176 -24.87 11.66 -6.23
CA ASP A 176 -25.87 10.82 -6.89
C ASP A 176 -25.90 9.44 -6.29
N VAL A 177 -27.06 8.94 -5.91
CA VAL A 177 -27.28 7.58 -5.41
C VAL A 177 -27.43 6.65 -6.61
N ASN A 178 -26.42 5.78 -6.86
CA ASN A 178 -26.38 4.93 -8.05
C ASN A 178 -27.09 3.60 -7.80
N ASN A 179 -28.40 3.59 -7.83
CA ASN A 179 -29.25 2.41 -7.69
C ASN A 179 -29.59 1.73 -9.04
N ASN A 180 -29.11 2.26 -10.16
CA ASN A 180 -29.23 1.66 -11.49
C ASN A 180 -27.86 1.16 -12.01
N PRO A 181 -27.63 -0.17 -12.09
CA PRO A 181 -26.38 -0.72 -12.64
C PRO A 181 -26.12 -0.34 -14.10
N ALA A 182 -27.16 -0.03 -14.86
CA ALA A 182 -27.08 0.33 -16.28
C ALA A 182 -26.76 1.83 -16.50
N ASN A 183 -26.65 2.64 -15.44
CA ASN A 183 -26.35 4.07 -15.56
C ASN A 183 -25.02 4.30 -16.31
N PRO A 184 -25.03 5.01 -17.47
CA PRO A 184 -23.82 5.19 -18.27
C PRO A 184 -22.91 6.31 -17.78
N VAL A 185 -23.40 7.23 -16.93
CA VAL A 185 -22.73 8.49 -16.56
C VAL A 185 -22.21 8.45 -15.14
N ILE A 186 -23.03 8.08 -14.18
CA ILE A 186 -22.71 8.15 -12.75
C ILE A 186 -21.92 6.91 -12.33
N ASN A 187 -22.51 5.75 -12.27
CA ASN A 187 -21.87 4.45 -12.08
C ASN A 187 -20.63 4.51 -11.12
N TRP A 188 -19.42 4.37 -11.65
CA TRP A 188 -18.16 4.39 -10.91
C TRP A 188 -17.80 5.75 -10.28
N ARG A 189 -18.54 6.84 -10.63
CA ARG A 189 -18.39 8.18 -10.03
C ARG A 189 -19.19 8.36 -8.74
N SER A 190 -20.12 7.44 -8.41
CA SER A 190 -20.90 7.44 -7.17
C SER A 190 -20.19 6.71 -6.04
N PHE A 191 -20.46 7.12 -4.79
CA PHE A 191 -20.09 6.37 -3.59
C PHE A 191 -20.92 5.10 -3.37
N GLY A 192 -21.95 4.84 -4.19
CA GLY A 192 -22.76 3.62 -4.17
C GLY A 192 -24.26 3.85 -4.25
N GLU A 193 -25.03 2.84 -3.84
CA GLU A 193 -26.50 2.86 -3.91
C GLU A 193 -27.18 3.16 -2.56
N ASP A 194 -26.44 3.17 -1.45
CA ASP A 194 -26.95 3.52 -0.12
C ASP A 194 -26.92 5.04 0.08
N ARG A 195 -28.08 5.68 0.07
CA ARG A 195 -28.23 7.11 0.28
C ARG A 195 -27.55 7.63 1.55
N TYR A 196 -27.52 6.84 2.63
CA TYR A 196 -26.91 7.24 3.91
C TYR A 196 -25.37 7.26 3.81
N ARG A 197 -24.78 6.25 3.17
CA ARG A 197 -23.34 6.20 2.92
C ARG A 197 -22.91 7.25 1.90
N VAL A 198 -23.68 7.44 0.82
CA VAL A 198 -23.43 8.51 -0.16
C VAL A 198 -23.42 9.87 0.52
N ALA A 199 -24.44 10.16 1.36
CA ALA A 199 -24.51 11.41 2.11
C ALA A 199 -23.32 11.57 3.08
N SER A 200 -23.03 10.56 3.91
CA SER A 200 -21.95 10.62 4.90
C SER A 200 -20.58 10.86 4.24
N LYS A 201 -20.27 10.16 3.14
CA LYS A 201 -19.01 10.34 2.40
C LYS A 201 -18.99 11.66 1.64
N GLY A 202 -20.10 12.08 1.06
CA GLY A 202 -20.27 13.40 0.45
C GLY A 202 -19.98 14.52 1.44
N VAL A 203 -20.54 14.44 2.65
CA VAL A 203 -20.29 15.42 3.73
C VAL A 203 -18.81 15.42 4.12
N ALA A 204 -18.19 14.25 4.33
CA ALA A 204 -16.78 14.17 4.72
C ALA A 204 -15.85 14.78 3.64
N TYR A 205 -16.10 14.47 2.37
CA TYR A 205 -15.32 15.01 1.26
C TYR A 205 -15.51 16.52 1.11
N MET A 206 -16.77 17.00 1.19
CA MET A 206 -17.11 18.41 1.18
C MET A 206 -16.41 19.18 2.30
N GLN A 207 -16.55 18.73 3.55
CA GLN A 207 -15.96 19.39 4.72
C GLN A 207 -14.44 19.49 4.57
N GLY A 208 -13.76 18.40 4.17
CA GLY A 208 -12.32 18.44 3.93
C GLY A 208 -11.90 19.48 2.89
N MET A 209 -12.61 19.57 1.76
CA MET A 209 -12.33 20.58 0.74
C MET A 209 -12.60 22.01 1.23
N GLN A 210 -13.72 22.24 1.94
CA GLN A 210 -14.09 23.54 2.46
C GLN A 210 -13.16 24.03 3.57
N ASP A 211 -12.67 23.13 4.45
CA ASP A 211 -11.66 23.44 5.46
C ASP A 211 -10.31 23.79 4.84
N ALA A 212 -9.99 23.22 3.67
CA ALA A 212 -8.82 23.63 2.89
C ALA A 212 -9.02 24.97 2.15
N GLY A 213 -10.23 25.54 2.16
CA GLY A 213 -10.57 26.84 1.57
C GLY A 213 -11.07 26.78 0.12
N ILE A 214 -11.57 25.63 -0.34
CA ILE A 214 -12.17 25.43 -1.68
C ILE A 214 -13.70 25.47 -1.57
N ILE A 215 -14.36 26.08 -2.53
CA ILE A 215 -15.81 26.00 -2.69
C ILE A 215 -16.16 24.63 -3.26
N ALA A 216 -16.69 23.75 -2.43
CA ALA A 216 -17.19 22.44 -2.85
C ALA A 216 -18.56 22.57 -3.53
N CYS A 217 -18.84 21.69 -4.50
CA CYS A 217 -20.06 21.71 -5.30
C CYS A 217 -20.73 20.33 -5.35
N ALA A 218 -21.83 20.16 -4.61
CA ALA A 218 -22.61 18.93 -4.66
C ALA A 218 -23.30 18.76 -6.02
N LYS A 219 -23.21 17.59 -6.64
CA LYS A 219 -23.76 17.31 -7.96
C LYS A 219 -24.26 15.87 -8.11
N HIS A 220 -25.22 15.66 -9.00
CA HIS A 220 -25.92 16.51 -9.93
C HIS A 220 -27.37 16.64 -9.47
N PHE A 221 -27.74 17.80 -8.90
CA PHE A 221 -29.10 18.03 -8.35
C PHE A 221 -30.15 17.94 -9.43
N PRO A 222 -31.31 17.31 -9.21
CA PRO A 222 -31.79 16.67 -7.97
C PRO A 222 -31.42 15.19 -7.81
N GLY A 223 -30.54 14.62 -8.63
CA GLY A 223 -30.01 13.26 -8.56
C GLY A 223 -30.08 12.54 -9.90
N HIS A 224 -28.91 12.16 -10.42
CA HIS A 224 -28.69 11.55 -11.75
C HIS A 224 -28.39 10.03 -11.65
N GLY A 225 -28.46 9.44 -10.45
CA GLY A 225 -27.96 8.09 -10.21
C GLY A 225 -28.81 6.94 -10.76
N ASP A 226 -30.09 7.19 -11.12
CA ASP A 226 -31.01 6.18 -11.63
C ASP A 226 -31.46 6.45 -13.08
N THR A 227 -30.66 7.10 -13.87
CA THR A 227 -30.93 7.32 -15.29
C THR A 227 -30.24 6.25 -16.14
N ASP A 228 -30.80 5.97 -17.33
CA ASP A 228 -30.27 5.03 -18.33
C ASP A 228 -29.73 5.71 -19.60
N THR A 229 -29.78 7.05 -19.62
CA THR A 229 -29.42 7.89 -20.77
C THR A 229 -28.28 8.84 -20.37
N ASP A 230 -27.35 9.07 -21.29
CA ASP A 230 -26.23 9.99 -21.08
C ASP A 230 -26.66 11.42 -21.42
N SER A 231 -26.63 12.31 -20.43
CA SER A 231 -27.01 13.73 -20.54
C SER A 231 -26.13 14.53 -21.52
N HIS A 232 -24.97 14.03 -21.89
CA HIS A 232 -24.14 14.66 -22.92
C HIS A 232 -24.76 14.56 -24.34
N TYR A 233 -25.63 13.56 -24.57
CA TYR A 233 -26.19 13.28 -25.90
C TYR A 233 -27.70 13.45 -26.00
N ALA A 234 -28.44 13.34 -24.89
CA ALA A 234 -29.87 13.46 -24.84
C ALA A 234 -30.34 13.88 -23.44
N LEU A 235 -31.59 14.35 -23.31
CA LEU A 235 -32.20 14.71 -22.02
C LEU A 235 -32.62 13.44 -21.29
N PRO A 236 -31.94 13.04 -20.15
CA PRO A 236 -32.33 11.85 -19.40
C PRO A 236 -33.66 12.05 -18.68
N PHE A 237 -34.41 10.96 -18.58
CA PHE A 237 -35.77 10.94 -18.02
C PHE A 237 -35.80 10.08 -16.73
N LEU A 238 -36.26 10.67 -15.61
CA LEU A 238 -36.40 9.99 -14.33
C LEU A 238 -37.88 9.80 -13.97
N ARG A 239 -38.38 8.56 -13.99
CA ARG A 239 -39.83 8.19 -13.86
C ARG A 239 -40.25 7.86 -12.42
N HIS A 240 -39.71 8.53 -11.42
CA HIS A 240 -40.07 8.24 -10.05
C HIS A 240 -41.15 9.17 -9.48
N PRO A 241 -42.00 8.68 -8.57
CA PRO A 241 -42.92 9.54 -7.82
C PRO A 241 -42.09 10.43 -6.87
N TYR A 242 -42.67 11.59 -6.53
CA TYR A 242 -42.01 12.61 -5.67
C TYR A 242 -41.42 12.00 -4.39
N GLN A 243 -42.18 11.10 -3.71
CA GLN A 243 -41.73 10.49 -2.46
C GLN A 243 -40.45 9.68 -2.61
N GLU A 244 -40.23 9.01 -3.74
CA GLU A 244 -39.04 8.25 -4.03
C GLU A 244 -37.85 9.17 -4.36
N VAL A 245 -38.12 10.20 -5.21
CA VAL A 245 -37.10 11.23 -5.50
C VAL A 245 -36.65 11.91 -4.21
N ASP A 246 -37.60 12.32 -3.34
CA ASP A 246 -37.29 12.98 -2.08
C ASP A 246 -36.53 12.07 -1.10
N SER A 247 -36.99 10.83 -0.95
CA SER A 247 -36.41 9.93 0.04
C SER A 247 -35.06 9.34 -0.35
N ILE A 248 -34.76 9.21 -1.65
CA ILE A 248 -33.53 8.60 -2.15
C ILE A 248 -32.58 9.65 -2.72
N HIS A 249 -33.00 10.34 -3.78
CA HIS A 249 -32.12 11.19 -4.58
C HIS A 249 -31.85 12.55 -3.93
N LEU A 250 -32.84 13.17 -3.27
CA LEU A 250 -32.68 14.45 -2.57
C LEU A 250 -32.03 14.28 -1.20
N TYR A 251 -32.04 13.08 -0.61
CA TYR A 251 -31.53 12.86 0.74
C TYR A 251 -30.07 13.30 0.93
N PRO A 252 -29.10 12.92 0.07
CA PRO A 252 -27.72 13.38 0.20
C PRO A 252 -27.61 14.91 0.13
N PHE A 253 -28.34 15.54 -0.79
CA PHE A 253 -28.31 17.01 -0.92
C PHE A 253 -28.83 17.70 0.34
N ARG A 254 -29.95 17.24 0.94
CA ARG A 254 -30.47 17.77 2.20
C ARG A 254 -29.41 17.68 3.33
N GLN A 255 -28.67 16.57 3.41
CA GLN A 255 -27.60 16.42 4.39
C GLN A 255 -26.46 17.41 4.15
N LEU A 256 -25.97 17.53 2.92
CA LEU A 256 -24.87 18.45 2.60
C LEU A 256 -25.30 19.92 2.79
N ILE A 257 -26.55 20.28 2.49
CA ILE A 257 -27.09 21.61 2.74
C ILE A 257 -27.12 21.88 4.26
N GLY A 258 -27.57 20.93 5.05
CA GLY A 258 -27.57 21.03 6.52
C GLY A 258 -26.18 21.22 7.11
N GLU A 259 -25.16 20.62 6.49
CA GLU A 259 -23.74 20.71 6.85
C GLU A 259 -23.00 21.90 6.18
N GLY A 260 -23.71 22.75 5.45
CA GLY A 260 -23.18 24.02 4.94
C GLY A 260 -22.40 23.96 3.64
N ILE A 261 -22.79 23.12 2.70
CA ILE A 261 -22.20 23.11 1.34
C ILE A 261 -22.26 24.49 0.69
N HIS A 262 -21.18 24.90 0.02
CA HIS A 262 -21.06 26.24 -0.58
C HIS A 262 -21.70 26.37 -1.95
N SER A 263 -21.76 25.27 -2.73
CA SER A 263 -22.42 25.32 -4.05
C SER A 263 -23.10 23.98 -4.41
N VAL A 264 -24.11 24.09 -5.30
CA VAL A 264 -24.85 22.95 -5.86
C VAL A 264 -24.90 23.09 -7.36
N MET A 265 -24.60 22.01 -8.10
CA MET A 265 -24.76 21.96 -9.55
C MET A 265 -26.07 21.28 -9.91
N VAL A 266 -26.91 21.97 -10.74
CA VAL A 266 -28.20 21.46 -11.21
C VAL A 266 -28.02 20.75 -12.55
N ALA A 267 -28.42 19.48 -12.60
CA ALA A 267 -28.34 18.63 -13.78
C ALA A 267 -29.34 18.97 -14.87
N HIS A 268 -29.10 18.44 -16.07
CA HIS A 268 -30.09 18.46 -17.17
C HIS A 268 -30.91 17.17 -17.13
N LEU A 269 -32.01 17.16 -16.37
CA LEU A 269 -32.88 15.98 -16.19
C LEU A 269 -34.34 16.36 -16.39
N GLU A 270 -35.13 15.52 -17.06
CA GLU A 270 -36.60 15.62 -17.11
C GLU A 270 -37.17 14.75 -15.99
N ILE A 271 -37.85 15.38 -15.02
CA ILE A 271 -38.43 14.70 -13.84
C ILE A 271 -39.88 15.17 -13.67
N PRO A 272 -40.88 14.49 -14.27
CA PRO A 272 -42.27 14.93 -14.27
C PRO A 272 -42.88 15.12 -12.88
N SER A 273 -42.38 14.41 -11.87
CA SER A 273 -42.85 14.58 -10.48
C SER A 273 -42.36 15.88 -9.81
N LEU A 274 -41.35 16.56 -10.36
CA LEU A 274 -40.81 17.83 -9.90
C LEU A 274 -41.19 18.99 -10.84
N GLU A 275 -41.19 18.74 -12.16
CA GLU A 275 -41.51 19.69 -13.21
C GLU A 275 -42.46 19.03 -14.20
N PRO A 276 -43.75 19.43 -14.24
CA PRO A 276 -44.76 18.80 -15.09
C PRO A 276 -44.64 19.16 -16.58
N THR A 277 -43.86 20.18 -16.93
CA THR A 277 -43.66 20.60 -18.31
C THR A 277 -42.80 19.59 -19.04
N GLN A 278 -43.40 18.89 -20.02
CA GLN A 278 -42.70 17.88 -20.81
C GLN A 278 -41.52 18.49 -21.58
N GLY A 279 -40.38 17.79 -21.51
CA GLY A 279 -39.12 18.16 -22.17
C GLY A 279 -38.40 19.35 -21.53
N LEU A 280 -38.81 19.83 -20.36
CA LEU A 280 -38.16 20.92 -19.65
C LEU A 280 -37.14 20.32 -18.66
N ALA A 281 -35.85 20.62 -18.89
CA ALA A 281 -34.77 20.19 -18.02
C ALA A 281 -34.84 20.85 -16.64
N SER A 282 -34.49 20.14 -15.57
CA SER A 282 -34.44 20.63 -14.20
C SER A 282 -33.63 21.92 -14.04
N THR A 283 -32.56 22.10 -14.78
CA THR A 283 -31.74 23.34 -14.83
C THR A 283 -32.53 24.56 -15.29
N LEU A 284 -33.55 24.36 -16.11
CA LEU A 284 -34.39 25.43 -16.70
C LEU A 284 -35.72 25.59 -15.95
N SER A 285 -35.95 24.76 -14.92
CA SER A 285 -37.23 24.74 -14.17
C SER A 285 -37.13 25.63 -12.92
N HIS A 286 -38.01 26.64 -12.87
CA HIS A 286 -38.20 27.45 -11.66
C HIS A 286 -38.72 26.63 -10.49
N HIS A 287 -39.51 25.57 -10.74
CA HIS A 287 -40.00 24.68 -9.70
C HIS A 287 -38.83 23.93 -9.02
N VAL A 288 -37.85 23.47 -9.81
CA VAL A 288 -36.70 22.70 -9.30
C VAL A 288 -35.66 23.62 -8.65
N VAL A 289 -35.25 24.68 -9.32
CA VAL A 289 -34.15 25.53 -8.88
C VAL A 289 -34.58 26.49 -7.76
N THR A 290 -35.70 27.19 -7.94
CA THR A 290 -36.14 28.19 -6.97
C THR A 290 -37.01 27.55 -5.88
N ASN A 291 -38.15 26.91 -6.27
CA ASN A 291 -39.10 26.44 -5.27
C ASN A 291 -38.55 25.30 -4.44
N LEU A 292 -37.97 24.23 -5.05
CA LEU A 292 -37.45 23.08 -4.31
C LEU A 292 -36.10 23.40 -3.66
N LEU A 293 -35.04 23.75 -4.44
CA LEU A 293 -33.69 23.89 -3.88
C LEU A 293 -33.55 25.12 -2.97
N GLN A 294 -34.00 26.30 -3.41
CA GLN A 294 -33.81 27.53 -2.61
C GLN A 294 -34.83 27.67 -1.48
N LEU A 295 -36.11 27.44 -1.75
CA LEU A 295 -37.18 27.72 -0.77
C LEU A 295 -37.45 26.52 0.14
N ASP A 296 -37.71 25.34 -0.41
CA ASP A 296 -38.07 24.16 0.38
C ASP A 296 -36.87 23.59 1.12
N MET A 297 -35.74 23.38 0.40
CA MET A 297 -34.51 22.82 1.02
C MET A 297 -33.66 23.89 1.73
N GLY A 298 -34.00 25.17 1.58
CA GLY A 298 -33.35 26.28 2.26
C GLY A 298 -31.93 26.61 1.80
N PHE A 299 -31.52 26.15 0.59
CA PHE A 299 -30.16 26.36 0.11
C PHE A 299 -29.90 27.86 -0.21
N ARG A 300 -28.81 28.42 0.30
CA ARG A 300 -28.41 29.82 0.16
C ARG A 300 -27.06 30.02 -0.53
N GLY A 301 -26.35 28.95 -0.86
CA GLY A 301 -25.05 28.99 -1.56
C GLY A 301 -25.18 29.28 -3.05
N LEU A 302 -24.09 29.10 -3.80
CA LEU A 302 -24.05 29.29 -5.24
C LEU A 302 -24.76 28.14 -5.95
N ILE A 303 -25.70 28.48 -6.86
CA ILE A 303 -26.36 27.51 -7.72
C ILE A 303 -25.75 27.62 -9.11
N ILE A 304 -25.21 26.52 -9.59
CA ILE A 304 -24.45 26.43 -10.85
C ILE A 304 -25.18 25.49 -11.78
N THR A 305 -25.35 25.86 -13.05
CA THR A 305 -25.90 24.93 -14.05
C THR A 305 -24.89 23.82 -14.33
N ASP A 306 -25.32 22.64 -14.75
CA ASP A 306 -24.49 21.78 -15.56
C ASP A 306 -24.13 22.48 -16.89
N ALA A 307 -23.22 21.92 -17.68
CA ALA A 307 -22.68 22.56 -18.86
C ALA A 307 -23.77 22.85 -19.91
N LEU A 308 -24.00 24.13 -20.23
CA LEU A 308 -25.08 24.55 -21.13
C LEU A 308 -24.85 24.20 -22.61
N ASP A 309 -23.64 23.78 -22.99
CA ASP A 309 -23.30 23.26 -24.31
C ASP A 309 -23.56 21.74 -24.47
N MET A 310 -24.19 21.08 -23.47
CA MET A 310 -24.58 19.67 -23.58
C MET A 310 -25.83 19.53 -24.44
N GLN A 311 -25.83 18.52 -25.35
CA GLN A 311 -26.94 18.30 -26.30
C GLN A 311 -28.30 18.09 -25.63
N GLY A 312 -28.29 17.56 -24.39
CA GLY A 312 -29.51 17.42 -23.59
C GLY A 312 -30.30 18.70 -23.38
N VAL A 313 -29.72 19.89 -23.60
CA VAL A 313 -30.38 21.18 -23.52
C VAL A 313 -30.08 22.09 -24.71
N SER A 314 -28.89 22.08 -25.31
CA SER A 314 -28.47 22.97 -26.38
C SER A 314 -29.21 22.71 -27.69
N ASP A 315 -29.66 21.47 -27.94
CA ASP A 315 -30.46 21.15 -29.14
C ASP A 315 -31.88 21.71 -29.12
N PHE A 316 -32.39 22.16 -27.95
CA PHE A 316 -33.77 22.60 -27.79
C PHE A 316 -33.92 24.09 -27.81
N PHE A 317 -32.89 24.88 -27.50
CA PHE A 317 -32.96 26.34 -27.40
C PHE A 317 -31.71 27.01 -27.98
N PRO A 318 -31.85 28.13 -28.69
CA PRO A 318 -30.70 28.94 -29.11
C PRO A 318 -29.88 29.38 -27.87
N PRO A 319 -28.55 29.60 -28.01
CA PRO A 319 -27.67 29.90 -26.88
C PRO A 319 -28.10 31.04 -25.97
N GLY A 320 -28.56 32.17 -26.54
CA GLY A 320 -29.04 33.32 -25.76
C GLY A 320 -30.35 33.06 -25.02
N GLU A 321 -31.28 32.29 -25.61
CA GLU A 321 -32.54 31.90 -24.97
C GLU A 321 -32.26 30.87 -23.85
N LEU A 322 -31.37 29.90 -24.08
CA LEU A 322 -30.98 28.92 -23.10
C LEU A 322 -30.39 29.57 -21.82
N ALA A 323 -29.48 30.53 -22.00
CA ALA A 323 -28.90 31.29 -20.91
C ALA A 323 -29.98 32.11 -20.15
N LEU A 324 -30.92 32.75 -20.86
CA LEU A 324 -32.01 33.50 -20.25
C LEU A 324 -32.93 32.59 -19.41
N ARG A 325 -33.31 31.41 -19.92
CA ARG A 325 -34.13 30.42 -19.20
C ARG A 325 -33.44 29.91 -17.96
N ALA A 326 -32.15 29.54 -18.05
CA ALA A 326 -31.36 29.09 -16.92
C ALA A 326 -31.24 30.19 -15.84
N PHE A 327 -31.02 31.44 -16.23
CA PHE A 327 -31.01 32.59 -15.32
C PHE A 327 -32.36 32.79 -14.61
N THR A 328 -33.45 32.75 -15.34
CA THR A 328 -34.81 32.97 -14.79
C THR A 328 -35.28 31.82 -13.92
N ALA A 329 -34.79 30.58 -14.15
CA ALA A 329 -35.03 29.44 -13.27
C ALA A 329 -34.46 29.64 -11.85
N GLY A 330 -33.40 30.47 -11.71
CA GLY A 330 -32.81 30.75 -10.38
C GLY A 330 -31.33 30.49 -10.25
N ASN A 331 -30.65 29.97 -11.28
CA ASN A 331 -29.21 29.69 -11.24
C ASN A 331 -28.39 30.99 -11.09
N ASP A 332 -27.27 30.91 -10.35
CA ASP A 332 -26.34 32.03 -10.12
C ASP A 332 -25.21 32.06 -11.16
N ILE A 333 -24.67 30.87 -11.49
CA ILE A 333 -23.56 30.69 -12.45
C ILE A 333 -24.07 29.85 -13.63
N LEU A 334 -23.90 30.38 -14.84
CA LEU A 334 -24.21 29.74 -16.11
C LEU A 334 -22.90 29.11 -16.66
N LEU A 335 -22.77 27.78 -16.51
CA LEU A 335 -21.56 27.08 -16.87
C LEU A 335 -21.53 26.78 -18.37
N LEU A 336 -20.45 27.15 -19.04
CA LEU A 336 -20.13 26.84 -20.43
C LEU A 336 -21.28 27.27 -21.42
N PRO A 337 -21.70 28.53 -21.42
CA PRO A 337 -22.61 29.01 -22.44
C PRO A 337 -21.90 28.92 -23.82
N GLU A 338 -22.61 28.45 -24.86
CA GLU A 338 -22.03 28.32 -26.21
C GLU A 338 -21.66 29.67 -26.82
N ASP A 339 -22.46 30.73 -26.53
CA ASP A 339 -22.28 32.08 -27.07
C ASP A 339 -22.40 33.12 -25.95
N VAL A 340 -21.27 33.69 -25.53
CA VAL A 340 -21.20 34.72 -24.47
C VAL A 340 -21.91 36.00 -24.88
N PRO A 341 -21.65 36.61 -26.08
CA PRO A 341 -22.38 37.77 -26.55
C PRO A 341 -23.89 37.59 -26.60
N ALA A 342 -24.35 36.48 -27.19
CA ALA A 342 -25.80 36.20 -27.30
C ALA A 342 -26.45 36.05 -25.92
N SER A 343 -25.77 35.41 -24.97
CA SER A 343 -26.23 35.25 -23.59
C SER A 343 -26.40 36.60 -22.89
N ILE A 344 -25.39 37.47 -23.00
CA ILE A 344 -25.45 38.85 -22.45
C ILE A 344 -26.58 39.63 -23.08
N GLN A 345 -26.70 39.62 -24.41
CA GLN A 345 -27.73 40.38 -25.16
C GLN A 345 -29.15 39.94 -24.77
N SER A 346 -29.40 38.63 -24.67
CA SER A 346 -30.74 38.11 -24.34
C SER A 346 -31.17 38.49 -22.93
N ILE A 347 -30.28 38.35 -21.94
CA ILE A 347 -30.57 38.73 -20.55
C ILE A 347 -30.71 40.26 -20.42
N SER A 348 -29.81 41.02 -21.04
CA SER A 348 -29.88 42.52 -21.03
C SER A 348 -31.19 43.03 -21.61
N LYS A 349 -31.60 42.47 -22.77
CA LYS A 349 -32.88 42.82 -23.42
C LYS A 349 -34.07 42.50 -22.51
N ALA A 350 -34.13 41.33 -21.89
CA ALA A 350 -35.22 40.93 -21.00
C ALA A 350 -35.33 41.85 -19.76
N ILE A 351 -34.21 42.37 -19.25
CA ILE A 351 -34.19 43.35 -18.14
C ILE A 351 -34.66 44.71 -18.64
N GLN A 352 -34.17 45.19 -19.80
CA GLN A 352 -34.58 46.49 -20.39
C GLN A 352 -36.06 46.51 -20.78
N ASP A 353 -36.60 45.40 -21.28
CA ASP A 353 -38.02 45.25 -21.64
C ASP A 353 -38.90 45.04 -20.38
N GLY A 354 -38.32 44.99 -19.16
CA GLY A 354 -39.05 44.84 -17.90
C GLY A 354 -39.65 43.46 -17.67
N VAL A 355 -39.23 42.46 -18.45
CA VAL A 355 -39.63 41.04 -18.30
C VAL A 355 -39.03 40.44 -17.03
N ILE A 356 -37.81 40.87 -16.70
CA ILE A 356 -37.06 40.44 -15.49
C ILE A 356 -36.69 41.68 -14.69
N PRO A 357 -36.93 41.71 -13.36
CA PRO A 357 -36.49 42.81 -12.51
C PRO A 357 -34.96 42.83 -12.39
N GLU A 358 -34.36 44.01 -12.56
CA GLU A 358 -32.89 44.17 -12.43
C GLU A 358 -32.37 43.74 -11.03
N SER A 359 -33.22 43.82 -10.00
CA SER A 359 -32.90 43.37 -8.64
C SER A 359 -32.48 41.88 -8.61
N MET A 360 -33.14 41.04 -9.43
CA MET A 360 -32.75 39.61 -9.52
C MET A 360 -31.30 39.44 -10.00
N LEU A 361 -30.85 40.19 -10.99
CA LEU A 361 -29.45 40.20 -11.42
C LEU A 361 -28.53 40.71 -10.33
N ASN A 362 -28.88 41.83 -9.70
CA ASN A 362 -28.08 42.51 -8.71
C ASN A 362 -27.83 41.64 -7.49
N ASP A 363 -28.80 40.88 -7.01
CA ASP A 363 -28.69 39.98 -5.90
C ASP A 363 -27.73 38.79 -6.22
N LYS A 364 -27.83 38.19 -7.43
CA LYS A 364 -26.95 37.13 -7.89
C LYS A 364 -25.47 37.60 -8.04
N VAL A 365 -25.28 38.78 -8.64
CA VAL A 365 -23.94 39.37 -8.81
C VAL A 365 -23.30 39.64 -7.44
N ARG A 366 -24.04 40.21 -6.48
CA ARG A 366 -23.51 40.42 -5.12
C ARG A 366 -23.15 39.10 -4.43
N LYS A 367 -23.97 38.07 -4.61
CA LYS A 367 -23.67 36.71 -4.11
C LYS A 367 -22.37 36.17 -4.73
N ILE A 368 -22.21 36.26 -6.05
CA ILE A 368 -21.00 35.84 -6.76
C ILE A 368 -19.76 36.59 -6.23
N LEU A 369 -19.83 37.92 -6.12
CA LEU A 369 -18.73 38.74 -5.60
C LEU A 369 -18.40 38.40 -4.15
N TYR A 370 -19.40 38.14 -3.32
CA TYR A 370 -19.19 37.70 -1.94
C TYR A 370 -18.40 36.38 -1.86
N TYR A 371 -18.77 35.37 -2.68
CA TYR A 371 -18.05 34.12 -2.76
C TYR A 371 -16.66 34.25 -3.39
N LYS A 372 -16.46 35.21 -4.33
CA LYS A 372 -15.12 35.60 -4.82
C LYS A 372 -14.26 36.14 -3.68
N GLN A 373 -14.80 37.02 -2.86
CA GLN A 373 -14.11 37.53 -1.68
C GLN A 373 -13.79 36.43 -0.66
N LYS A 374 -14.78 35.56 -0.37
CA LYS A 374 -14.62 34.41 0.52
C LYS A 374 -13.50 33.44 0.03
N ALA A 375 -13.31 33.32 -1.26
CA ALA A 375 -12.23 32.55 -1.89
C ALA A 375 -10.87 33.29 -1.90
N GLY A 376 -10.81 34.55 -1.39
CA GLY A 376 -9.57 35.34 -1.31
C GLY A 376 -9.23 36.10 -2.58
N LEU A 377 -10.18 36.23 -3.53
CA LEU A 377 -9.96 36.90 -4.80
C LEU A 377 -9.93 38.43 -4.69
N ASP A 378 -10.32 39.00 -3.56
CA ASP A 378 -10.11 40.41 -3.22
C ASP A 378 -8.62 40.77 -2.99
N ASN A 379 -7.78 39.77 -2.82
CA ASN A 379 -6.33 39.93 -2.65
C ASN A 379 -5.57 38.82 -3.42
N PHE A 380 -5.86 38.71 -4.72
CA PHE A 380 -5.18 37.71 -5.56
C PHE A 380 -3.67 37.88 -5.53
N ARG A 381 -2.96 36.77 -5.35
CA ARG A 381 -1.50 36.71 -5.40
C ARG A 381 -1.05 35.83 -6.56
N TYR A 382 0.05 36.24 -7.18
CA TYR A 382 0.71 35.45 -8.24
C TYR A 382 1.04 34.06 -7.74
N ILE A 383 0.71 33.04 -8.55
CA ILE A 383 0.93 31.64 -8.23
C ILE A 383 2.27 31.21 -8.82
N SER A 384 3.21 30.78 -7.97
CA SER A 384 4.52 30.28 -8.41
C SER A 384 4.39 28.89 -9.05
N SER A 385 5.10 28.66 -10.17
CA SER A 385 5.24 27.35 -10.80
C SER A 385 6.46 26.57 -10.29
N GLU A 386 7.25 27.12 -9.38
CA GLU A 386 8.41 26.48 -8.78
C GLU A 386 7.97 25.33 -7.87
N ASN A 387 8.65 24.20 -7.95
CA ASN A 387 8.37 22.95 -7.21
C ASN A 387 6.91 22.46 -7.28
N LEU A 388 6.12 22.98 -8.23
CA LEU A 388 4.66 22.78 -8.29
C LEU A 388 4.28 21.30 -8.36
N VAL A 389 4.89 20.52 -9.26
CA VAL A 389 4.55 19.10 -9.48
C VAL A 389 4.96 18.26 -8.27
N GLU A 390 6.10 18.54 -7.66
CA GLU A 390 6.62 17.87 -6.46
C GLU A 390 5.69 18.12 -5.26
N GLU A 391 5.25 19.36 -5.06
CA GLU A 391 4.33 19.73 -3.99
C GLU A 391 2.93 19.11 -4.17
N LEU A 392 2.43 19.05 -5.40
CA LEU A 392 1.16 18.40 -5.72
C LEU A 392 1.22 16.87 -5.54
N ASN A 393 2.36 16.25 -5.84
CA ASN A 393 2.62 14.83 -5.67
C ASN A 393 3.38 14.52 -4.37
N SER A 394 3.07 15.20 -3.28
CA SER A 394 3.75 15.05 -1.99
C SER A 394 3.77 13.62 -1.45
N ASN A 395 4.71 13.29 -0.57
CA ASN A 395 4.74 11.99 0.11
C ASN A 395 3.47 11.73 0.93
N GLY A 396 2.90 12.78 1.53
CA GLY A 396 1.61 12.69 2.24
C GLY A 396 0.47 12.29 1.32
N ALA A 397 0.36 12.91 0.13
CA ALA A 397 -0.63 12.56 -0.88
C ALA A 397 -0.48 11.08 -1.35
N ARG A 398 0.77 10.64 -1.58
CA ARG A 398 1.06 9.25 -1.98
C ARG A 398 0.68 8.24 -0.90
N LEU A 399 0.97 8.55 0.36
CA LEU A 399 0.63 7.69 1.50
C LEU A 399 -0.89 7.60 1.68
N LEU A 400 -1.59 8.74 1.64
CA LEU A 400 -3.03 8.78 1.74
C LEU A 400 -3.70 7.98 0.62
N ASN A 401 -3.24 8.15 -0.63
CA ASN A 401 -3.73 7.39 -1.78
C ASN A 401 -3.56 5.87 -1.59
N LYS A 402 -2.39 5.45 -1.07
CA LYS A 402 -2.13 4.04 -0.73
C LYS A 402 -3.11 3.53 0.33
N ARG A 403 -3.31 4.28 1.42
CA ARG A 403 -4.24 3.91 2.51
C ARG A 403 -5.68 3.80 2.03
N LEU A 404 -6.11 4.68 1.13
CA LEU A 404 -7.44 4.62 0.51
C LEU A 404 -7.61 3.35 -0.35
N ALA A 405 -6.61 3.02 -1.17
CA ALA A 405 -6.64 1.79 -1.96
C ALA A 405 -6.68 0.54 -1.07
N GLU A 406 -5.86 0.47 -0.02
CA GLU A 406 -5.83 -0.64 0.95
C GLU A 406 -7.17 -0.80 1.68
N ALA A 407 -7.75 0.31 2.17
CA ALA A 407 -9.02 0.28 2.90
C ALA A 407 -10.23 -0.11 2.04
N SER A 408 -10.12 0.02 0.71
CA SER A 408 -11.20 -0.34 -0.21
C SER A 408 -11.28 -1.83 -0.52
N MET A 409 -10.23 -2.64 -0.23
CA MET A 409 -10.20 -4.07 -0.58
C MET A 409 -11.36 -4.84 0.01
N SER A 410 -12.25 -5.38 -0.83
CA SER A 410 -13.49 -6.03 -0.44
C SER A 410 -13.47 -7.52 -0.78
N LEU A 411 -13.34 -8.38 0.22
CA LEU A 411 -13.44 -9.83 0.08
C LEU A 411 -14.91 -10.24 0.14
N VAL A 412 -15.53 -10.55 -0.98
CA VAL A 412 -16.97 -10.78 -1.07
C VAL A 412 -17.35 -12.27 -1.03
N LYS A 413 -16.38 -13.14 -1.27
CA LYS A 413 -16.53 -14.59 -1.14
C LYS A 413 -15.22 -15.18 -0.62
N ASN A 414 -15.30 -16.14 0.32
CA ASN A 414 -14.12 -16.79 0.90
C ASN A 414 -14.46 -18.19 1.43
N ASN A 415 -14.69 -19.10 0.54
CA ASN A 415 -14.97 -20.49 0.91
C ASN A 415 -13.71 -21.13 1.52
N LYS A 416 -13.92 -22.00 2.51
CA LYS A 416 -12.83 -22.70 3.22
C LYS A 416 -11.76 -21.78 3.82
N ASN A 417 -12.06 -20.49 4.01
CA ASN A 417 -11.11 -19.48 4.51
C ASN A 417 -9.79 -19.44 3.71
N LEU A 418 -9.89 -19.51 2.38
CA LEU A 418 -8.74 -19.57 1.48
C LEU A 418 -7.92 -18.28 1.49
N VAL A 419 -8.53 -17.15 1.82
CA VAL A 419 -7.87 -15.85 2.05
C VAL A 419 -7.96 -15.51 3.55
N PRO A 420 -6.83 -15.26 4.24
CA PRO A 420 -5.46 -15.24 3.72
C PRO A 420 -4.93 -16.64 3.39
N VAL A 421 -4.07 -16.72 2.37
CA VAL A 421 -3.43 -17.98 1.96
C VAL A 421 -2.47 -18.43 3.05
N THR A 422 -2.68 -19.62 3.58
CA THR A 422 -1.84 -20.32 4.58
C THR A 422 -1.33 -21.64 4.03
N GLY A 423 -0.50 -22.37 4.77
CA GLY A 423 -0.01 -23.68 4.37
C GLY A 423 0.82 -23.64 3.08
N LEU A 424 1.93 -22.89 3.08
CA LEU A 424 2.75 -22.71 1.88
C LEU A 424 3.64 -23.92 1.58
N ALA A 425 3.95 -24.75 2.59
CA ALA A 425 4.83 -25.89 2.43
C ALA A 425 4.33 -26.87 1.36
N GLY A 426 5.13 -27.08 0.33
CA GLY A 426 4.83 -27.99 -0.78
C GLY A 426 3.69 -27.55 -1.71
N ARG A 427 3.02 -26.42 -1.43
CA ARG A 427 1.88 -25.92 -2.21
C ARG A 427 2.33 -25.28 -3.52
N LYS A 428 1.84 -25.81 -4.64
CA LYS A 428 2.10 -25.25 -5.97
C LYS A 428 1.10 -24.15 -6.29
N ILE A 429 1.60 -22.90 -6.39
CA ILE A 429 0.78 -21.71 -6.64
C ILE A 429 1.10 -21.13 -8.01
N ALA A 430 0.07 -20.85 -8.81
CA ALA A 430 0.17 -20.09 -10.04
C ALA A 430 -0.60 -18.77 -9.94
N ALA A 431 -0.11 -17.73 -10.60
CA ALA A 431 -0.84 -16.49 -10.86
C ALA A 431 -1.06 -16.34 -12.36
N LEU A 432 -2.32 -16.27 -12.78
CA LEU A 432 -2.72 -16.07 -14.16
C LEU A 432 -3.31 -14.68 -14.34
N SER A 433 -2.68 -13.84 -15.16
CA SER A 433 -3.21 -12.54 -15.53
C SER A 433 -3.88 -12.63 -16.90
N ILE A 434 -5.16 -12.27 -16.98
CA ILE A 434 -5.94 -12.21 -18.22
C ILE A 434 -5.96 -10.75 -18.69
N GLY A 435 -5.42 -10.48 -19.87
CA GLY A 435 -5.29 -9.11 -20.43
C GLY A 435 -4.02 -8.36 -20.02
N ALA A 436 -3.09 -9.01 -19.30
CA ALA A 436 -1.77 -8.45 -18.99
C ALA A 436 -0.64 -9.47 -19.21
N ARG A 437 0.58 -8.98 -19.41
CA ARG A 437 1.77 -9.82 -19.54
C ARG A 437 2.16 -10.42 -18.18
N PRO A 438 2.84 -11.59 -18.18
CA PRO A 438 3.48 -12.10 -16.97
C PRO A 438 4.46 -11.09 -16.37
N GLY A 439 4.64 -11.12 -15.07
CA GLY A 439 5.54 -10.21 -14.35
C GLY A 439 4.95 -8.81 -14.09
N ASN A 440 3.65 -8.63 -14.21
CA ASN A 440 2.97 -7.37 -13.84
C ASN A 440 3.08 -7.07 -12.33
N HIS A 441 2.64 -5.90 -11.90
CA HIS A 441 2.75 -5.46 -10.51
C HIS A 441 2.04 -6.38 -9.52
N PHE A 442 0.86 -6.91 -9.90
CA PHE A 442 0.11 -7.85 -9.06
C PHE A 442 0.89 -9.14 -8.83
N GLN A 443 1.34 -9.79 -9.91
CA GLN A 443 2.09 -11.05 -9.84
C GLN A 443 3.44 -10.87 -9.11
N SER A 444 4.13 -9.77 -9.38
CA SER A 444 5.37 -9.43 -8.67
C SER A 444 5.15 -9.20 -7.18
N ALA A 445 4.00 -8.63 -6.78
CA ALA A 445 3.66 -8.44 -5.39
C ALA A 445 3.29 -9.77 -4.69
N LEU A 446 2.57 -10.68 -5.37
CA LEU A 446 2.31 -12.04 -4.87
C LEU A 446 3.61 -12.82 -4.63
N ALA A 447 4.55 -12.72 -5.58
CA ALA A 447 5.83 -13.43 -5.52
C ALA A 447 6.74 -13.00 -4.35
N ARG A 448 6.43 -11.88 -3.67
CA ARG A 448 7.14 -11.50 -2.43
C ARG A 448 6.79 -12.37 -1.23
N TYR A 449 5.69 -13.13 -1.29
CA TYR A 449 5.18 -13.93 -0.17
C TYR A 449 5.45 -15.42 -0.30
N ALA A 450 5.52 -15.91 -1.54
CA ALA A 450 5.67 -17.34 -1.81
C ALA A 450 6.20 -17.57 -3.24
N PRO A 451 6.72 -18.76 -3.54
CA PRO A 451 6.99 -19.17 -4.92
C PRO A 451 5.69 -19.21 -5.73
N VAL A 452 5.49 -18.25 -6.62
CA VAL A 452 4.30 -18.12 -7.48
C VAL A 452 4.73 -18.17 -8.94
N ALA A 453 4.29 -19.20 -9.66
CA ALA A 453 4.51 -19.30 -11.11
C ALA A 453 3.63 -18.26 -11.84
N GLN A 454 4.21 -17.47 -12.74
CA GLN A 454 3.57 -16.32 -13.35
C GLN A 454 3.22 -16.57 -14.81
N TYR A 455 1.94 -16.43 -15.14
CA TYR A 455 1.38 -16.63 -16.47
C TYR A 455 0.53 -15.46 -16.93
N GLY A 456 0.42 -15.30 -18.24
CA GLY A 456 -0.46 -14.31 -18.86
C GLY A 456 -1.13 -14.86 -20.08
N ILE A 457 -2.37 -14.42 -20.34
CA ILE A 457 -3.13 -14.74 -21.54
C ILE A 457 -3.87 -13.51 -22.04
N ASP A 458 -4.01 -13.37 -23.36
CA ASP A 458 -4.79 -12.31 -23.96
C ASP A 458 -6.28 -12.47 -23.68
N LYS A 459 -7.03 -11.37 -23.49
CA LYS A 459 -8.50 -11.40 -23.31
C LYS A 459 -9.25 -11.99 -24.50
N TYR A 460 -8.71 -11.82 -25.69
CA TYR A 460 -9.29 -12.29 -26.95
C TYR A 460 -8.68 -13.59 -27.42
N HIS A 461 -8.07 -14.37 -26.51
CA HIS A 461 -7.43 -15.64 -26.75
C HIS A 461 -8.27 -16.59 -27.62
N THR A 462 -7.59 -17.50 -28.33
CA THR A 462 -8.27 -18.58 -29.09
C THR A 462 -8.70 -19.69 -28.16
N PRO A 463 -9.67 -20.56 -28.58
CA PRO A 463 -10.05 -21.76 -27.82
C PRO A 463 -8.86 -22.66 -27.50
N GLU A 464 -7.96 -22.85 -28.43
CA GLU A 464 -6.74 -23.68 -28.28
C GLU A 464 -5.81 -23.10 -27.22
N SER A 465 -5.65 -21.77 -27.19
CA SER A 465 -4.82 -21.10 -26.16
C SER A 465 -5.45 -21.22 -24.78
N ALA A 466 -6.77 -21.18 -24.68
CA ALA A 466 -7.49 -21.40 -23.43
C ALA A 466 -7.34 -22.83 -22.93
N GLU A 467 -7.47 -23.82 -23.81
CA GLU A 467 -7.33 -25.23 -23.48
C GLU A 467 -5.91 -25.55 -23.00
N MET A 468 -4.87 -25.08 -23.71
CA MET A 468 -3.47 -25.20 -23.27
C MET A 468 -3.24 -24.56 -21.91
N MET A 469 -3.89 -23.41 -21.64
CA MET A 469 -3.75 -22.73 -20.34
C MET A 469 -4.43 -23.52 -19.22
N LEU A 470 -5.63 -24.09 -19.48
CA LEU A 470 -6.34 -24.96 -18.54
C LEU A 470 -5.51 -26.20 -18.20
N GLU A 471 -4.97 -26.90 -19.23
CA GLU A 471 -4.08 -28.05 -19.03
C GLU A 471 -2.87 -27.69 -18.15
N LYS A 472 -2.21 -26.58 -18.47
CA LYS A 472 -1.05 -26.10 -17.72
C LYS A 472 -1.37 -25.76 -16.27
N MET A 473 -2.53 -25.18 -16.01
CA MET A 473 -2.98 -24.83 -14.65
C MET A 473 -3.37 -26.07 -13.85
N GLY A 474 -3.77 -27.18 -14.47
CA GLY A 474 -4.12 -28.43 -13.77
C GLY A 474 -3.01 -29.01 -12.89
N GLY A 475 -1.76 -28.58 -13.06
CA GLY A 475 -0.63 -28.97 -12.21
C GLY A 475 -0.45 -28.15 -10.92
N TYR A 476 -1.34 -27.17 -10.62
CA TYR A 476 -1.25 -26.29 -9.47
C TYR A 476 -2.38 -26.53 -8.46
N ASP A 477 -2.06 -26.42 -7.17
CA ASP A 477 -3.03 -26.57 -6.08
C ASP A 477 -3.90 -25.31 -5.93
N LEU A 478 -3.31 -24.14 -6.21
CA LEU A 478 -3.96 -22.84 -6.15
C LEU A 478 -3.65 -22.02 -7.38
N VAL A 479 -4.68 -21.46 -8.01
CA VAL A 479 -4.57 -20.52 -9.11
C VAL A 479 -5.14 -19.16 -8.67
N ILE A 480 -4.29 -18.13 -8.63
CA ILE A 480 -4.70 -16.75 -8.35
C ILE A 480 -4.92 -16.06 -9.70
N VAL A 481 -6.17 -15.72 -10.02
CA VAL A 481 -6.53 -15.12 -11.30
C VAL A 481 -6.74 -13.62 -11.13
N SER A 482 -6.18 -12.82 -12.03
CA SER A 482 -6.44 -11.38 -12.15
C SER A 482 -6.93 -11.02 -13.55
N VAL A 483 -7.89 -10.11 -13.63
CA VAL A 483 -8.42 -9.59 -14.89
C VAL A 483 -7.98 -8.15 -15.06
N HIS A 484 -7.30 -7.86 -16.16
CA HIS A 484 -6.70 -6.56 -16.49
C HIS A 484 -7.25 -5.96 -17.78
N ASP A 485 -6.81 -4.75 -18.15
CA ASP A 485 -7.29 -3.97 -19.31
C ASP A 485 -8.82 -3.75 -19.20
N ASN A 486 -9.27 -3.41 -17.99
CA ASN A 486 -10.67 -3.19 -17.71
C ASN A 486 -11.09 -1.78 -18.08
N ARG A 487 -12.38 -1.62 -18.38
CA ARG A 487 -12.99 -0.35 -18.75
C ARG A 487 -14.01 0.06 -17.71
N PHE A 488 -14.29 1.36 -17.63
CA PHE A 488 -15.30 1.85 -16.69
C PHE A 488 -16.72 1.81 -17.26
N SER A 489 -16.86 1.71 -18.56
CA SER A 489 -18.16 1.78 -19.25
C SER A 489 -18.96 0.50 -19.14
N VAL A 490 -20.25 0.64 -18.80
CA VAL A 490 -21.27 -0.42 -18.85
C VAL A 490 -21.39 -1.01 -20.25
N SER A 491 -21.42 -0.14 -21.28
CA SER A 491 -21.59 -0.56 -22.69
C SER A 491 -20.47 -1.45 -23.20
N SER A 492 -19.30 -1.44 -22.54
CA SER A 492 -18.17 -2.32 -22.83
C SER A 492 -18.09 -3.54 -21.90
N ASN A 493 -19.16 -3.83 -21.12
CA ASN A 493 -19.16 -4.86 -20.09
C ASN A 493 -17.94 -4.71 -19.14
N TYR A 494 -17.58 -3.49 -18.80
CA TYR A 494 -16.41 -3.18 -17.96
C TYR A 494 -15.09 -3.78 -18.49
N GLY A 495 -15.00 -4.11 -19.77
CA GLY A 495 -13.86 -4.78 -20.42
C GLY A 495 -13.79 -6.27 -20.19
N ILE A 496 -14.79 -6.90 -19.58
CA ILE A 496 -14.87 -8.35 -19.36
C ILE A 496 -15.73 -8.99 -20.44
N ASN A 497 -15.16 -9.93 -21.19
CA ASN A 497 -15.85 -10.64 -22.27
C ASN A 497 -16.19 -12.10 -21.89
N GLY A 498 -17.02 -12.76 -22.70
CA GLY A 498 -17.44 -14.13 -22.46
C GLY A 498 -16.30 -15.15 -22.44
N LYS A 499 -15.21 -14.93 -23.18
CA LYS A 499 -14.02 -15.80 -23.18
C LYS A 499 -13.31 -15.75 -21.82
N THR A 500 -13.17 -14.56 -21.25
CA THR A 500 -12.63 -14.38 -19.89
C THR A 500 -13.43 -15.14 -18.85
N VAL A 501 -14.77 -15.02 -18.91
CA VAL A 501 -15.67 -15.73 -18.00
C VAL A 501 -15.53 -17.26 -18.14
N GLN A 502 -15.54 -17.78 -19.40
CA GLN A 502 -15.41 -19.21 -19.67
C GLN A 502 -14.06 -19.78 -19.19
N LEU A 503 -12.96 -19.05 -19.39
CA LEU A 503 -11.65 -19.48 -18.92
C LEU A 503 -11.60 -19.56 -17.39
N ILE A 504 -12.08 -18.54 -16.69
CA ILE A 504 -12.12 -18.54 -15.23
C ILE A 504 -13.02 -19.65 -14.69
N ALA A 505 -14.17 -19.87 -15.31
CA ALA A 505 -15.07 -20.98 -14.97
C ALA A 505 -14.40 -22.35 -15.16
N GLY A 506 -13.66 -22.54 -16.26
CA GLY A 506 -12.88 -23.75 -16.50
C GLY A 506 -11.83 -23.99 -15.42
N LEU A 507 -11.09 -22.95 -15.05
CA LEU A 507 -10.11 -23.01 -13.96
C LEU A 507 -10.74 -23.37 -12.62
N ALA A 508 -11.87 -22.74 -12.28
CA ALA A 508 -12.55 -22.96 -11.01
C ALA A 508 -13.14 -24.37 -10.83
N ARG A 509 -13.38 -25.08 -11.94
CA ARG A 509 -13.83 -26.49 -11.89
C ARG A 509 -12.71 -27.49 -11.61
N GLN A 510 -11.46 -27.15 -11.85
CA GLN A 510 -10.32 -28.06 -11.70
C GLN A 510 -9.31 -27.65 -10.64
N ASN A 511 -9.29 -26.37 -10.21
CA ASN A 511 -8.35 -25.82 -9.25
C ASN A 511 -9.08 -25.09 -8.12
N GLN A 512 -8.42 -24.89 -6.98
CA GLN A 512 -8.80 -23.81 -6.07
C GLN A 512 -8.47 -22.46 -6.73
N VAL A 513 -9.46 -21.58 -6.84
CA VAL A 513 -9.29 -20.28 -7.50
C VAL A 513 -9.57 -19.13 -6.55
N ILE A 514 -8.61 -18.18 -6.47
CA ILE A 514 -8.81 -16.85 -5.93
C ILE A 514 -8.89 -15.88 -7.11
N MET A 515 -10.02 -15.19 -7.28
CA MET A 515 -10.18 -14.17 -8.32
C MET A 515 -10.01 -12.76 -7.72
N SER A 516 -9.06 -12.01 -8.26
CA SER A 516 -8.91 -10.56 -8.00
C SER A 516 -9.49 -9.76 -9.15
N LEU A 517 -10.51 -8.97 -8.86
CA LEU A 517 -11.25 -8.20 -9.85
C LEU A 517 -10.90 -6.71 -9.75
N PHE A 518 -10.13 -6.20 -10.70
CA PHE A 518 -9.74 -4.79 -10.80
C PHE A 518 -10.74 -4.00 -11.65
N ALA A 519 -12.03 -4.21 -11.41
CA ALA A 519 -13.13 -3.63 -12.16
C ALA A 519 -14.28 -3.21 -11.24
N ASN A 520 -15.26 -2.51 -11.83
CA ASN A 520 -16.48 -2.15 -11.11
C ASN A 520 -17.19 -3.41 -10.57
N PRO A 521 -17.70 -3.40 -9.33
CA PRO A 521 -18.40 -4.54 -8.73
C PRO A 521 -19.53 -5.13 -9.58
N TYR A 522 -20.26 -4.29 -10.32
CA TYR A 522 -21.33 -4.76 -11.20
C TYR A 522 -20.86 -5.76 -12.25
N SER A 523 -19.58 -5.78 -12.59
CA SER A 523 -19.03 -6.76 -13.52
C SER A 523 -19.10 -8.21 -13.02
N LEU A 524 -19.29 -8.45 -11.71
CA LEU A 524 -19.56 -9.80 -11.17
C LEU A 524 -20.83 -10.42 -11.75
N ALA A 525 -21.81 -9.61 -12.14
CA ALA A 525 -23.03 -10.11 -12.78
C ALA A 525 -22.76 -10.88 -14.09
N LEU A 526 -21.66 -10.59 -14.79
CA LEU A 526 -21.27 -11.25 -16.03
C LEU A 526 -20.87 -12.72 -15.83
N PHE A 527 -20.52 -13.10 -14.60
CA PHE A 527 -20.13 -14.47 -14.28
C PHE A 527 -21.32 -15.40 -14.02
N ASN A 528 -22.53 -14.87 -13.85
CA ASN A 528 -23.75 -15.64 -13.58
C ASN A 528 -23.54 -16.75 -12.53
N ASP A 529 -23.94 -18.00 -12.84
CA ASP A 529 -23.79 -19.16 -11.95
C ASP A 529 -22.33 -19.64 -11.79
N GLU A 530 -21.44 -19.26 -12.68
CA GLU A 530 -20.02 -19.66 -12.62
C GLU A 530 -19.29 -19.10 -11.38
N VAL A 531 -19.80 -18.02 -10.80
CA VAL A 531 -19.33 -17.47 -9.51
C VAL A 531 -19.32 -18.52 -8.39
N GLU A 532 -20.22 -19.49 -8.42
CA GLU A 532 -20.33 -20.52 -7.38
C GLU A 532 -19.09 -21.42 -7.32
N HIS A 533 -18.42 -21.65 -8.43
CA HIS A 533 -17.23 -22.50 -8.51
C HIS A 533 -15.96 -21.78 -8.05
N ILE A 534 -15.95 -20.43 -8.01
CA ILE A 534 -14.79 -19.66 -7.58
C ILE A 534 -14.73 -19.67 -6.04
N GLU A 535 -13.62 -20.15 -5.46
CA GLU A 535 -13.48 -20.30 -4.00
C GLU A 535 -13.42 -18.96 -3.26
N SER A 536 -12.68 -18.00 -3.77
CA SER A 536 -12.57 -16.68 -3.16
C SER A 536 -12.58 -15.56 -4.19
N ILE A 537 -13.26 -14.45 -3.88
CA ILE A 537 -13.39 -13.30 -4.76
C ILE A 537 -13.04 -12.03 -3.98
N LEU A 538 -12.00 -11.35 -4.44
CA LEU A 538 -11.54 -10.06 -3.92
C LEU A 538 -11.83 -8.97 -4.97
N ILE A 539 -12.60 -7.95 -4.58
CA ILE A 539 -12.87 -6.78 -5.41
C ILE A 539 -11.86 -5.70 -5.06
N ALA A 540 -11.10 -5.27 -6.05
CA ALA A 540 -10.09 -4.21 -5.95
C ALA A 540 -10.49 -2.93 -6.72
N TYR A 541 -11.69 -2.89 -7.32
CA TYR A 541 -12.38 -1.75 -7.95
C TYR A 541 -11.73 -1.18 -9.21
N GLN A 542 -10.42 -1.01 -9.23
CA GLN A 542 -9.71 -0.40 -10.37
C GLN A 542 -8.29 -0.93 -10.49
N GLU A 543 -7.73 -0.83 -11.68
CA GLU A 543 -6.34 -1.14 -11.94
C GLU A 543 -5.40 -0.06 -11.42
N GLY A 544 -4.14 -0.42 -11.35
CA GLY A 544 -3.04 0.44 -10.97
C GLY A 544 -2.24 -0.15 -9.82
N ARG A 545 -0.97 0.20 -9.79
CA ARG A 545 0.03 -0.39 -8.89
C ARG A 545 -0.41 -0.47 -7.43
N LEU A 546 -1.06 0.58 -6.90
CA LEU A 546 -1.49 0.61 -5.49
C LEU A 546 -2.57 -0.43 -5.20
N PHE A 547 -3.54 -0.60 -6.10
CA PHE A 547 -4.62 -1.58 -5.95
C PHE A 547 -4.12 -3.00 -6.16
N GLU A 548 -3.22 -3.21 -7.11
CA GLU A 548 -2.59 -4.50 -7.40
C GLU A 548 -1.72 -4.96 -6.23
N GLU A 549 -0.87 -4.08 -5.67
CA GLU A 549 -0.07 -4.36 -4.48
C GLU A 549 -0.94 -4.60 -3.23
N ALA A 550 -2.02 -3.82 -3.04
CA ALA A 550 -2.94 -4.00 -1.92
C ALA A 550 -3.68 -5.34 -2.00
N ALA A 551 -4.18 -5.72 -3.20
CA ALA A 551 -4.85 -6.99 -3.42
C ALA A 551 -3.93 -8.19 -3.14
N ALA A 552 -2.67 -8.14 -3.61
CA ALA A 552 -1.69 -9.19 -3.34
C ALA A 552 -1.39 -9.34 -1.84
N GLN A 553 -1.22 -8.22 -1.13
CA GLN A 553 -0.99 -8.20 0.31
C GLN A 553 -2.22 -8.72 1.09
N ALA A 554 -3.43 -8.39 0.64
CA ALA A 554 -4.66 -8.90 1.23
C ALA A 554 -4.81 -10.42 1.06
N ILE A 555 -4.50 -10.95 -0.14
CA ILE A 555 -4.54 -12.39 -0.43
C ILE A 555 -3.61 -13.18 0.50
N PHE A 556 -2.42 -12.68 0.79
CA PHE A 556 -1.48 -13.35 1.69
C PHE A 556 -1.61 -12.91 3.16
N GLY A 557 -2.53 -11.98 3.49
CA GLY A 557 -2.80 -11.55 4.86
C GLY A 557 -1.76 -10.57 5.44
N GLY A 558 -0.95 -9.91 4.60
CA GLY A 558 -0.16 -8.75 5.01
C GLY A 558 -1.04 -7.55 5.31
N LEU A 559 -2.23 -7.49 4.69
CA LEU A 559 -3.28 -6.50 4.94
C LEU A 559 -4.60 -7.21 5.30
N PRO A 560 -5.39 -6.68 6.25
CA PRO A 560 -6.77 -7.13 6.42
C PRO A 560 -7.64 -6.63 5.26
N THR A 561 -8.71 -7.37 4.93
CA THR A 561 -9.76 -6.89 4.05
C THR A 561 -10.85 -6.25 4.89
N THR A 562 -11.11 -4.95 4.71
CA THR A 562 -12.10 -4.19 5.50
C THR A 562 -13.18 -3.56 4.63
N GLY A 563 -12.98 -3.51 3.32
CA GLY A 563 -13.93 -2.93 2.38
C GLY A 563 -15.24 -3.71 2.29
N ARG A 564 -16.33 -2.98 2.01
CA ARG A 564 -17.66 -3.53 1.81
C ARG A 564 -18.23 -3.06 0.49
N LEU A 565 -18.96 -3.93 -0.21
CA LEU A 565 -19.58 -3.54 -1.48
C LEU A 565 -20.46 -2.30 -1.30
N PRO A 566 -20.22 -1.23 -2.04
CA PRO A 566 -21.03 -0.03 -2.00
C PRO A 566 -22.32 -0.17 -2.82
N VAL A 567 -22.45 -1.25 -3.58
CA VAL A 567 -23.59 -1.58 -4.45
C VAL A 567 -23.93 -3.06 -4.32
N SER A 568 -25.19 -3.42 -4.51
CA SER A 568 -25.63 -4.78 -4.65
C SER A 568 -25.33 -5.33 -6.05
N VAL A 569 -24.96 -6.60 -6.13
CA VAL A 569 -24.84 -7.35 -7.40
C VAL A 569 -25.79 -8.55 -7.33
N ALA A 570 -27.02 -8.28 -7.74
CA ALA A 570 -28.10 -9.26 -7.63
C ALA A 570 -27.82 -10.54 -8.47
N PRO A 571 -28.26 -11.72 -8.00
CA PRO A 571 -28.93 -11.98 -6.73
C PRO A 571 -27.97 -12.34 -5.56
N ARG A 572 -26.65 -12.46 -5.80
CA ARG A 572 -25.73 -13.17 -4.92
C ARG A 572 -24.95 -12.30 -3.93
N PHE A 573 -24.69 -11.06 -4.31
CA PHE A 573 -23.87 -10.15 -3.49
C PHE A 573 -24.72 -8.98 -3.02
N PRO A 574 -25.38 -9.08 -1.85
CA PRO A 574 -26.15 -7.98 -1.29
C PRO A 574 -25.27 -6.74 -1.01
N LEU A 575 -25.91 -5.60 -0.94
CA LEU A 575 -25.29 -4.37 -0.47
C LEU A 575 -24.56 -4.59 0.86
N HIS A 576 -23.40 -3.97 1.01
CA HIS A 576 -22.51 -4.09 2.15
C HIS A 576 -21.89 -5.48 2.36
N SER A 577 -21.98 -6.38 1.38
CA SER A 577 -21.22 -7.63 1.42
C SER A 577 -19.72 -7.34 1.57
N GLY A 578 -19.08 -8.06 2.48
CA GLY A 578 -17.65 -7.95 2.73
C GLY A 578 -17.27 -8.81 3.93
N ILE A 579 -16.25 -9.64 3.74
CA ILE A 579 -15.69 -10.52 4.78
C ILE A 579 -14.43 -9.86 5.30
N ILE A 580 -14.38 -9.63 6.61
CA ILE A 580 -13.16 -9.14 7.26
C ILE A 580 -12.21 -10.32 7.41
N SER A 581 -11.08 -10.27 6.69
CA SER A 581 -10.01 -11.22 6.92
C SER A 581 -9.09 -10.72 8.04
N PRO A 582 -8.60 -11.61 8.92
CA PRO A 582 -7.66 -11.22 9.95
C PRO A 582 -6.30 -10.83 9.34
N LYS A 583 -5.56 -9.96 10.01
CA LYS A 583 -4.13 -9.78 9.75
C LYS A 583 -3.41 -11.06 10.19
N SER A 584 -2.63 -11.67 9.29
CA SER A 584 -1.98 -12.98 9.55
C SER A 584 -0.56 -12.88 10.12
N GLN A 585 -0.17 -11.76 10.70
CA GLN A 585 1.19 -11.47 11.18
C GLN A 585 2.28 -11.49 10.10
N ARG A 586 1.92 -11.69 8.82
CA ARG A 586 2.85 -11.51 7.71
C ARG A 586 3.25 -10.06 7.55
N ILE A 587 4.48 -9.85 7.13
CA ILE A 587 4.99 -8.51 6.86
C ILE A 587 4.17 -7.84 5.76
N ARG A 588 4.01 -6.52 5.91
CA ARG A 588 3.56 -5.64 4.83
C ARG A 588 4.75 -5.11 4.06
N PHE A 589 4.55 -4.81 2.78
CA PHE A 589 5.50 -4.04 1.98
C PHE A 589 4.99 -2.60 1.89
N GLY A 590 5.72 -1.67 2.48
CA GLY A 590 5.25 -0.30 2.65
C GLY A 590 6.35 0.74 2.62
N LYS A 591 5.98 1.98 2.97
CA LYS A 591 6.89 3.10 3.10
C LYS A 591 7.23 3.35 4.56
N ALA A 592 8.35 4.03 4.80
CA ALA A 592 8.82 4.36 6.14
C ALA A 592 7.78 5.15 6.96
N GLU A 593 7.01 6.02 6.30
CA GLU A 593 5.94 6.79 6.92
C GLU A 593 4.83 5.91 7.53
N GLU A 594 4.61 4.71 7.00
CA GLU A 594 3.61 3.76 7.53
C GLU A 594 4.04 3.15 8.87
N ALA A 595 5.33 3.23 9.17
CA ALA A 595 5.93 2.85 10.45
C ALA A 595 6.38 4.07 11.28
N GLY A 596 5.80 5.26 11.01
CA GLY A 596 6.10 6.49 11.74
C GLY A 596 7.50 7.06 11.49
N ILE A 597 8.20 6.66 10.42
CA ILE A 597 9.54 7.14 10.09
C ILE A 597 9.47 8.01 8.83
N ARG A 598 10.13 9.16 8.84
CA ARG A 598 10.23 10.02 7.65
C ARG A 598 11.23 9.46 6.66
N SER A 599 10.82 9.10 5.44
CA SER A 599 11.66 8.46 4.41
C SER A 599 12.98 9.19 4.14
N HIS A 600 13.00 10.53 4.19
CA HIS A 600 14.23 11.29 3.92
C HIS A 600 15.33 11.04 4.96
N LEU A 601 14.98 10.68 6.21
CA LEU A 601 15.95 10.34 7.25
C LEU A 601 16.69 9.03 6.95
N LEU A 602 16.05 8.12 6.22
CA LEU A 602 16.68 6.87 5.79
C LEU A 602 17.71 7.08 4.67
N GLY A 603 17.77 8.26 4.04
CA GLY A 603 18.80 8.59 3.05
C GLY A 603 20.23 8.54 3.61
N ARG A 604 20.40 8.68 4.94
CA ARG A 604 21.70 8.49 5.60
C ARG A 604 22.19 7.05 5.48
N ILE A 605 21.31 6.06 5.43
CA ILE A 605 21.65 4.65 5.20
C ILE A 605 22.27 4.49 3.82
N ASP A 606 21.66 5.08 2.78
CA ASP A 606 22.18 5.06 1.40
C ASP A 606 23.60 5.64 1.38
N SER A 607 23.80 6.78 2.04
CA SER A 607 25.10 7.44 2.10
C SER A 607 26.17 6.60 2.80
N LEU A 608 25.85 5.95 3.92
CA LEU A 608 26.76 5.07 4.64
C LEU A 608 27.11 3.81 3.85
N ALA A 609 26.12 3.20 3.17
CA ALA A 609 26.33 2.03 2.32
C ALA A 609 27.26 2.34 1.13
N ILE A 610 27.02 3.47 0.44
CA ILE A 610 27.85 3.93 -0.68
C ILE A 610 29.26 4.30 -0.20
N GLU A 611 29.38 4.95 0.94
CA GLU A 611 30.68 5.30 1.52
C GLU A 611 31.50 4.05 1.89
N GLY A 612 30.87 2.98 2.39
CA GLY A 612 31.51 1.68 2.61
C GLY A 612 32.12 1.11 1.34
N ILE A 613 31.40 1.20 0.21
CA ILE A 613 31.92 0.80 -1.12
C ILE A 613 33.12 1.68 -1.50
N ARG A 614 33.02 3.00 -1.38
CA ARG A 614 34.08 3.95 -1.75
C ARG A 614 35.36 3.74 -0.93
N GLN A 615 35.23 3.38 0.34
CA GLN A 615 36.36 3.06 1.22
C GLN A 615 36.95 1.68 1.00
N GLY A 616 36.39 0.87 0.12
CA GLY A 616 36.88 -0.48 -0.18
C GLY A 616 36.47 -1.51 0.87
N ALA A 617 35.44 -1.27 1.67
CA ALA A 617 34.98 -2.21 2.68
C ALA A 617 34.30 -3.46 2.10
N TYR A 618 33.62 -3.29 0.98
CA TYR A 618 32.94 -4.34 0.20
C TYR A 618 32.56 -3.80 -1.19
N PRO A 619 32.52 -4.65 -2.23
CA PRO A 619 32.11 -4.22 -3.59
C PRO A 619 30.63 -3.91 -3.70
N GLY A 620 29.78 -4.59 -2.92
CA GLY A 620 28.35 -4.38 -2.89
C GLY A 620 27.70 -4.95 -1.63
N CYS A 621 26.45 -4.52 -1.38
CA CYS A 621 25.70 -4.96 -0.22
C CYS A 621 24.20 -4.94 -0.47
N GLN A 622 23.45 -5.65 0.39
CA GLN A 622 21.99 -5.57 0.50
C GLN A 622 21.62 -5.14 1.92
N ILE A 623 20.56 -4.34 2.04
CA ILE A 623 20.04 -3.87 3.33
C ILE A 623 18.52 -4.04 3.35
N ALA A 624 18.01 -4.72 4.38
CA ALA A 624 16.56 -4.83 4.62
C ALA A 624 16.21 -4.35 6.04
N ILE A 625 15.08 -3.64 6.16
CA ILE A 625 14.58 -3.12 7.44
C ILE A 625 13.08 -3.39 7.52
N ILE A 626 12.68 -4.09 8.59
CA ILE A 626 11.26 -4.24 8.97
C ILE A 626 11.04 -3.44 10.26
N LYS A 627 10.04 -2.56 10.25
CA LYS A 627 9.61 -1.78 11.42
C LYS A 627 8.11 -1.91 11.60
N ASP A 628 7.66 -2.32 12.78
CA ASP A 628 6.25 -2.56 13.11
C ASP A 628 5.53 -3.49 12.11
N GLY A 629 6.25 -4.53 11.66
CA GLY A 629 5.74 -5.50 10.68
C GLY A 629 5.65 -4.98 9.25
N VAL A 630 6.26 -3.83 8.94
CA VAL A 630 6.32 -3.26 7.60
C VAL A 630 7.76 -3.31 7.08
N MET A 631 7.98 -3.94 5.93
CA MET A 631 9.24 -3.86 5.18
C MET A 631 9.34 -2.45 4.59
N ILE A 632 10.01 -1.55 5.31
CA ILE A 632 10.12 -0.12 4.96
C ILE A 632 11.33 0.19 4.07
N TYR A 633 12.26 -0.75 4.00
CA TYR A 633 13.50 -0.58 3.26
C TYR A 633 14.01 -1.94 2.78
N ASN A 634 14.27 -2.07 1.49
CA ASN A 634 14.93 -3.22 0.86
C ASN A 634 15.68 -2.71 -0.35
N LYS A 635 17.02 -2.55 -0.24
CA LYS A 635 17.86 -2.00 -1.29
C LYS A 635 19.17 -2.75 -1.44
N ALA A 636 19.66 -2.78 -2.67
CA ALA A 636 20.97 -3.28 -3.05
C ALA A 636 21.86 -2.14 -3.55
N PHE A 637 23.17 -2.23 -3.30
CA PHE A 637 24.16 -1.24 -3.64
C PHE A 637 25.41 -1.88 -4.22
N GLY A 638 26.07 -1.21 -5.18
CA GLY A 638 27.34 -1.61 -5.75
C GLY A 638 27.25 -2.81 -6.69
N HIS A 639 28.29 -3.60 -6.76
CA HIS A 639 28.49 -4.66 -7.74
C HIS A 639 28.93 -5.95 -7.05
N HIS A 640 28.86 -7.08 -7.76
CA HIS A 640 29.31 -8.38 -7.24
C HIS A 640 30.82 -8.39 -6.93
N ARG A 641 31.60 -7.65 -7.70
CA ARG A 641 33.07 -7.55 -7.58
C ARG A 641 33.51 -6.12 -7.91
N TRP A 642 34.73 -5.75 -7.51
CA TRP A 642 35.33 -4.45 -7.80
C TRP A 642 35.53 -4.18 -9.32
N ASP A 643 35.80 -5.22 -10.07
CA ASP A 643 36.06 -5.22 -11.50
C ASP A 643 34.83 -5.61 -12.34
N SER A 644 33.66 -5.73 -11.75
CA SER A 644 32.43 -6.20 -12.41
C SER A 644 31.48 -5.04 -12.72
N ILE A 645 30.83 -5.13 -13.88
CA ILE A 645 29.70 -4.25 -14.24
C ILE A 645 28.34 -4.81 -13.77
N ALA A 646 28.30 -6.06 -13.23
CA ALA A 646 27.08 -6.67 -12.75
C ALA A 646 26.64 -6.03 -11.42
N PRO A 647 25.55 -5.23 -11.39
CA PRO A 647 25.06 -4.64 -10.15
C PRO A 647 24.50 -5.71 -9.22
N VAL A 648 24.60 -5.50 -7.92
CA VAL A 648 23.89 -6.31 -6.94
C VAL A 648 22.39 -6.04 -7.05
N LYS A 649 21.61 -7.12 -7.08
CA LYS A 649 20.14 -7.09 -7.02
C LYS A 649 19.68 -7.50 -5.62
N ASP A 650 18.47 -7.12 -5.25
CA ASP A 650 17.84 -7.50 -3.97
C ASP A 650 17.46 -9.00 -3.90
N THR A 651 17.52 -9.69 -5.03
CA THR A 651 17.32 -11.15 -5.17
C THR A 651 18.61 -11.96 -5.17
N ASP A 652 19.79 -11.32 -5.19
CA ASP A 652 21.06 -12.04 -5.22
C ASP A 652 21.37 -12.66 -3.86
N LEU A 653 22.03 -13.83 -3.88
CA LEU A 653 22.36 -14.61 -2.69
C LEU A 653 23.77 -14.28 -2.17
N TYR A 654 23.86 -14.13 -0.86
CA TYR A 654 25.10 -13.99 -0.12
C TYR A 654 25.36 -15.20 0.76
N ASP A 655 26.61 -15.60 0.94
CA ASP A 655 27.03 -16.53 1.96
C ASP A 655 26.86 -15.89 3.35
N LEU A 656 25.95 -16.42 4.13
CA LEU A 656 25.58 -15.91 5.45
C LEU A 656 26.63 -16.15 6.53
N ALA A 657 27.59 -17.03 6.28
CA ALA A 657 28.60 -17.47 7.25
C ALA A 657 27.94 -17.85 8.59
N SER A 658 28.40 -17.31 9.71
CA SER A 658 27.92 -17.67 11.06
C SER A 658 26.46 -17.31 11.35
N ILE A 659 25.76 -16.56 10.50
CA ILE A 659 24.30 -16.40 10.64
C ILE A 659 23.59 -17.75 10.44
N THR A 660 24.21 -18.71 9.76
CA THR A 660 23.77 -20.11 9.68
C THR A 660 23.46 -20.69 11.06
N LYS A 661 24.21 -20.30 12.11
CA LYS A 661 24.01 -20.79 13.48
C LYS A 661 22.61 -20.49 13.99
N ILE A 662 22.13 -19.27 13.79
CA ILE A 662 20.79 -18.88 14.25
C ILE A 662 19.69 -19.22 13.24
N ALA A 663 19.98 -19.10 11.95
CA ALA A 663 19.01 -19.31 10.90
C ALA A 663 18.73 -20.79 10.59
N SER A 664 19.61 -21.70 11.02
CA SER A 664 19.48 -23.13 10.80
C SER A 664 19.63 -23.93 12.10
N SER A 665 20.83 -24.05 12.69
CA SER A 665 21.07 -24.94 13.84
C SER A 665 20.25 -24.59 15.06
N THR A 666 20.26 -23.33 15.49
CA THR A 666 19.48 -22.89 16.66
C THR A 666 17.97 -23.00 16.38
N ALA A 667 17.49 -22.61 15.20
CA ALA A 667 16.08 -22.75 14.84
C ALA A 667 15.63 -24.23 14.86
N ALA A 668 16.46 -25.15 14.36
CA ALA A 668 16.18 -26.59 14.43
C ALA A 668 16.12 -27.09 15.90
N LEU A 669 17.06 -26.67 16.72
CA LEU A 669 17.08 -27.06 18.13
C LEU A 669 15.91 -26.42 18.92
N MET A 670 15.50 -25.19 18.63
CA MET A 670 14.29 -24.59 19.21
C MET A 670 13.07 -25.47 18.97
N ARG A 671 12.90 -25.96 17.73
CA ARG A 671 11.80 -26.86 17.38
C ARG A 671 11.89 -28.19 18.13
N LEU A 672 13.08 -28.83 18.19
CA LEU A 672 13.28 -30.08 18.91
C LEU A 672 13.12 -29.92 20.42
N TYR A 673 13.48 -28.77 20.98
CA TYR A 673 13.25 -28.42 22.39
C TYR A 673 11.76 -28.34 22.72
N GLU A 674 10.95 -27.67 21.89
CA GLU A 674 9.51 -27.63 22.06
C GLU A 674 8.83 -29.00 21.96
N GLU A 675 9.35 -29.87 21.09
CA GLU A 675 8.88 -31.25 20.94
C GLU A 675 9.35 -32.16 22.09
N GLY A 676 10.16 -31.64 23.02
CA GLY A 676 10.70 -32.41 24.14
C GLY A 676 11.74 -33.45 23.72
N LEU A 677 12.28 -33.33 22.50
CA LEU A 677 13.29 -34.25 21.96
C LEU A 677 14.74 -33.84 22.32
N ILE A 678 14.90 -32.57 22.70
CA ILE A 678 16.18 -32.02 23.18
C ILE A 678 15.98 -31.38 24.55
N ASP A 679 16.85 -31.70 25.50
CA ASP A 679 16.98 -30.99 26.76
C ASP A 679 18.23 -30.11 26.71
N LEU A 680 18.09 -28.83 27.03
CA LEU A 680 19.18 -27.86 27.01
C LEU A 680 20.24 -28.11 28.09
N ASP A 681 19.90 -28.80 29.14
CA ASP A 681 20.77 -29.10 30.27
C ASP A 681 21.36 -30.53 30.23
N ALA A 682 21.05 -31.29 29.16
CA ALA A 682 21.67 -32.59 28.85
C ALA A 682 23.04 -32.42 28.16
N GLY A 683 23.86 -33.45 28.25
CA GLY A 683 25.16 -33.53 27.59
C GLY A 683 25.03 -33.91 26.10
N MET A 684 25.97 -33.52 25.27
CA MET A 684 26.00 -33.94 23.87
C MET A 684 26.07 -35.47 23.69
N GLY A 685 26.68 -36.18 24.64
CA GLY A 685 26.76 -37.65 24.66
C GLY A 685 25.41 -38.34 24.77
N ASP A 686 24.40 -37.67 25.36
CA ASP A 686 23.04 -38.22 25.47
C ASP A 686 22.36 -38.35 24.10
N TYR A 687 22.84 -37.63 23.09
CA TYR A 687 22.32 -37.66 21.72
C TYR A 687 23.25 -38.33 20.72
N LEU A 688 24.56 -38.37 21.02
CA LEU A 688 25.59 -38.91 20.13
C LEU A 688 26.40 -39.98 20.87
N THR A 689 25.97 -41.24 20.80
CA THR A 689 26.60 -42.36 21.51
C THR A 689 28.08 -42.55 21.16
N TRP A 690 28.51 -42.17 19.95
CA TRP A 690 29.92 -42.21 19.53
C TRP A 690 30.80 -41.14 20.21
N LEU A 691 30.22 -40.23 20.99
CA LEU A 691 30.92 -39.27 21.84
C LEU A 691 31.28 -39.83 23.21
N GLU A 692 30.72 -40.96 23.67
CA GLU A 692 30.77 -41.44 25.05
C GLU A 692 32.21 -41.56 25.62
N GLU A 693 33.19 -41.90 24.78
CA GLU A 693 34.59 -41.97 25.18
C GLU A 693 35.36 -40.64 25.21
N SER A 694 34.68 -39.55 24.77
CA SER A 694 35.27 -38.21 24.69
C SER A 694 34.84 -37.33 25.88
N GLU A 695 35.78 -36.52 26.42
CA GLU A 695 35.44 -35.48 27.40
C GLU A 695 34.32 -34.54 26.90
N LYS A 696 34.06 -34.50 25.58
CA LYS A 696 33.03 -33.67 24.96
C LYS A 696 31.62 -34.23 25.11
N ALA A 697 31.48 -35.49 25.47
CA ALA A 697 30.18 -36.10 25.81
C ALA A 697 29.46 -35.31 26.93
N ALA A 698 30.22 -34.86 27.93
CA ALA A 698 29.71 -34.10 29.07
C ALA A 698 29.47 -32.63 28.77
N ALA A 699 29.71 -32.14 27.54
CA ALA A 699 29.45 -30.76 27.18
C ALA A 699 27.94 -30.51 27.12
N VAL A 700 27.44 -29.69 28.02
CA VAL A 700 26.01 -29.38 28.14
C VAL A 700 25.55 -28.55 26.93
N MET A 701 24.37 -28.86 26.37
CA MET A 701 23.83 -28.21 25.17
C MET A 701 23.72 -26.67 25.34
N ARG A 702 23.28 -26.20 26.51
CA ARG A 702 23.24 -24.79 26.88
C ARG A 702 24.60 -24.12 26.79
N ASP A 703 25.66 -24.77 27.30
CA ASP A 703 27.03 -24.24 27.26
C ASP A 703 27.57 -24.19 25.83
N VAL A 704 27.25 -25.20 25.02
CA VAL A 704 27.64 -25.26 23.61
C VAL A 704 27.02 -24.09 22.83
N LEU A 705 25.73 -23.91 23.00
CA LEU A 705 24.98 -22.85 22.29
C LEU A 705 25.39 -21.44 22.75
N ALA A 706 25.80 -21.26 24.02
CA ALA A 706 26.29 -19.98 24.53
C ALA A 706 27.82 -19.82 24.42
N HIS A 707 28.54 -20.72 23.73
CA HIS A 707 29.98 -20.70 23.53
C HIS A 707 30.79 -20.73 24.85
N GLN A 708 30.31 -21.48 25.84
CA GLN A 708 30.90 -21.62 27.15
C GLN A 708 31.39 -23.05 27.44
N ALA A 709 31.16 -24.00 26.53
CA ALA A 709 31.51 -25.43 26.66
C ALA A 709 33.02 -25.75 26.56
N ARG A 710 33.91 -24.78 26.65
CA ARG A 710 35.35 -24.92 26.67
C ARG A 710 35.97 -25.43 25.35
N PHE A 711 35.20 -25.53 24.25
CA PHE A 711 35.77 -25.94 22.98
C PHE A 711 36.84 -24.99 22.47
N THR A 712 37.85 -25.55 21.76
CA THR A 712 38.81 -24.77 20.96
C THR A 712 38.03 -23.93 19.93
N PRO A 713 38.45 -22.68 19.71
CA PRO A 713 37.69 -21.78 18.81
C PRO A 713 37.50 -22.28 17.38
N TRP A 714 38.57 -22.79 16.77
CA TRP A 714 38.63 -23.20 15.37
C TRP A 714 39.82 -24.13 15.09
N ILE A 715 39.69 -25.05 14.12
CA ILE A 715 40.74 -25.97 13.65
C ILE A 715 40.85 -25.83 12.13
N PRO A 716 42.01 -25.53 11.55
CA PRO A 716 42.22 -25.37 10.12
C PRO A 716 42.34 -26.72 9.39
N PHE A 717 41.30 -27.53 9.35
CA PHE A 717 41.27 -28.87 8.78
C PHE A 717 41.82 -28.95 7.36
N PHE A 718 41.55 -27.94 6.53
CA PHE A 718 42.01 -27.87 5.13
C PHE A 718 43.53 -27.85 5.01
N MET A 719 44.26 -27.32 6.00
CA MET A 719 45.72 -27.33 5.97
C MET A 719 46.31 -28.74 6.04
N ASN A 720 45.60 -29.66 6.68
CA ASN A 720 46.00 -31.07 6.77
C ASN A 720 45.78 -31.85 5.46
N THR A 721 45.19 -31.22 4.45
CA THR A 721 44.96 -31.77 3.12
C THR A 721 46.07 -31.39 2.13
N MET A 722 47.04 -30.60 2.58
CA MET A 722 48.11 -30.03 1.77
C MET A 722 49.50 -30.26 2.43
N LYS A 723 50.52 -30.36 1.61
CA LYS A 723 51.94 -30.37 2.02
C LYS A 723 52.74 -29.54 1.02
N ASP A 724 53.57 -28.65 1.53
CA ASP A 724 54.45 -27.78 0.70
C ASP A 724 53.68 -26.96 -0.36
N GLY A 725 52.41 -26.61 -0.06
CA GLY A 725 51.52 -25.88 -0.95
C GLY A 725 50.78 -26.74 -1.98
N GLU A 726 51.02 -28.05 -2.06
CA GLU A 726 50.33 -28.98 -2.97
C GLU A 726 49.35 -29.89 -2.24
N TYR A 727 48.28 -30.31 -2.93
CA TYR A 727 47.31 -31.25 -2.40
C TYR A 727 47.95 -32.61 -2.14
N LEU A 728 47.60 -33.25 -1.04
CA LEU A 728 47.99 -34.63 -0.78
C LEU A 728 47.33 -35.57 -1.78
N GLU A 729 48.07 -36.57 -2.26
CA GLU A 729 47.61 -37.58 -3.21
C GLU A 729 46.31 -38.26 -2.72
N GLY A 730 45.34 -38.42 -3.59
CA GLY A 730 44.05 -39.09 -3.29
C GLY A 730 43.08 -38.30 -2.43
N VAL A 731 43.39 -37.06 -2.02
CA VAL A 731 42.46 -36.22 -1.23
C VAL A 731 41.43 -35.50 -2.12
N TYR A 732 41.82 -35.03 -3.29
CA TYR A 732 40.99 -34.29 -4.18
C TYR A 732 40.87 -34.93 -5.55
N SER A 733 39.77 -34.62 -6.25
CA SER A 733 39.51 -34.96 -7.65
C SER A 733 38.92 -33.76 -8.36
N ASP A 734 39.17 -33.61 -9.65
CA ASP A 734 38.57 -32.61 -10.54
C ASP A 734 37.17 -33.00 -11.04
N LEU A 735 36.81 -34.28 -10.84
CA LEU A 735 35.50 -34.83 -11.21
C LEU A 735 34.85 -35.54 -10.00
N PRO A 736 33.52 -35.60 -9.90
CA PRO A 736 32.82 -36.35 -8.88
C PRO A 736 33.09 -37.87 -9.08
N THR A 737 33.47 -38.56 -8.03
CA THR A 737 33.68 -40.00 -8.01
C THR A 737 32.90 -40.62 -6.84
N ARG A 738 32.88 -41.95 -6.71
CA ARG A 738 32.26 -42.61 -5.55
C ARG A 738 32.95 -42.25 -4.23
N GLU A 739 34.20 -41.86 -4.26
CA GLU A 739 34.97 -41.44 -3.10
C GLU A 739 34.96 -39.94 -2.90
N HIS A 740 35.09 -39.16 -4.00
CA HIS A 740 35.16 -37.71 -3.95
C HIS A 740 33.77 -37.14 -4.30
N THR A 741 32.91 -37.03 -3.28
CA THR A 741 31.49 -36.63 -3.44
C THR A 741 31.22 -35.21 -3.02
N PHE A 742 32.06 -34.61 -2.16
CA PHE A 742 31.85 -33.27 -1.63
C PHE A 742 32.56 -32.22 -2.48
N GLN A 743 31.80 -31.40 -3.16
CA GLN A 743 32.32 -30.30 -3.97
C GLN A 743 32.66 -29.09 -3.07
N VAL A 744 33.95 -28.76 -2.99
CA VAL A 744 34.44 -27.63 -2.18
C VAL A 744 34.63 -26.34 -2.98
N ALA A 745 34.72 -26.46 -4.30
CA ALA A 745 34.75 -25.36 -5.26
C ALA A 745 34.43 -25.88 -6.66
N GLU A 746 34.36 -25.01 -7.70
CA GLU A 746 34.11 -25.41 -9.08
C GLU A 746 35.20 -26.38 -9.55
N GLY A 747 34.83 -27.59 -10.00
CA GLY A 747 35.78 -28.62 -10.44
C GLY A 747 36.75 -29.10 -9.34
N LEU A 748 36.42 -28.99 -8.05
CA LEU A 748 37.25 -29.48 -6.97
C LEU A 748 36.39 -30.25 -5.95
N PHE A 749 36.60 -31.56 -5.88
CA PHE A 749 35.86 -32.49 -5.03
C PHE A 749 36.79 -33.14 -4.02
N ILE A 750 36.43 -33.14 -2.72
CA ILE A 750 37.17 -33.78 -1.64
C ILE A 750 36.63 -35.19 -1.33
N SER A 751 37.49 -36.06 -0.89
CA SER A 751 37.11 -37.40 -0.43
C SER A 751 36.14 -37.31 0.75
N ARG A 752 35.03 -38.07 0.68
CA ARG A 752 34.00 -38.12 1.74
C ARG A 752 34.53 -38.59 3.12
N HIS A 753 35.67 -39.29 3.14
CA HIS A 753 36.32 -39.72 4.38
C HIS A 753 36.83 -38.56 5.24
N TYR A 754 36.97 -37.35 4.63
CA TYR A 754 37.35 -36.16 5.40
C TYR A 754 36.31 -35.72 6.40
N ARG A 755 35.01 -36.06 6.20
CA ARG A 755 33.99 -35.84 7.22
C ARG A 755 34.39 -36.55 8.55
N ASP A 756 34.76 -37.82 8.48
CA ASP A 756 35.15 -38.59 9.67
C ASP A 756 36.45 -38.03 10.25
N THR A 757 37.37 -37.57 9.40
CA THR A 757 38.61 -36.90 9.82
C THR A 757 38.34 -35.63 10.61
N ILE A 758 37.36 -34.78 10.14
CA ILE A 758 36.97 -33.57 10.85
C ILE A 758 36.35 -33.90 12.20
N LEU A 759 35.39 -34.82 12.25
CA LEU A 759 34.75 -35.26 13.49
C LEU A 759 35.77 -35.81 14.48
N SER A 760 36.68 -36.73 14.06
CA SER A 760 37.74 -37.27 14.88
C SER A 760 38.70 -36.18 15.36
N GLY A 761 39.02 -35.19 14.51
CA GLY A 761 39.88 -34.08 14.89
C GLY A 761 39.21 -33.15 15.92
N ILE A 762 37.89 -33.00 15.89
CA ILE A 762 37.16 -32.31 16.95
C ILE A 762 37.21 -33.11 18.25
N LEU A 763 36.95 -34.41 18.18
CA LEU A 763 36.97 -35.29 19.34
C LEU A 763 38.35 -35.33 20.07
N SER A 764 39.39 -35.36 19.32
CA SER A 764 40.75 -35.41 19.86
C SER A 764 41.33 -34.07 20.31
N SER A 765 40.64 -32.96 19.97
CA SER A 765 41.07 -31.62 20.38
C SER A 765 40.91 -31.41 21.90
N ASP A 766 41.85 -30.72 22.52
CA ASP A 766 41.81 -30.43 23.95
C ASP A 766 40.68 -29.47 24.31
N LEU A 767 40.05 -29.68 25.47
CA LEU A 767 39.15 -28.68 26.05
C LEU A 767 39.97 -27.58 26.77
N ARG A 768 39.54 -26.33 26.63
CA ARG A 768 40.15 -25.21 27.35
C ARG A 768 40.01 -25.39 28.87
N LYS A 769 40.98 -24.91 29.62
CA LYS A 769 40.99 -25.05 31.09
C LYS A 769 39.88 -24.26 31.79
N LYS A 770 39.49 -23.09 31.25
CA LYS A 770 38.49 -22.22 31.85
C LYS A 770 37.14 -22.39 31.13
N ALA A 771 36.07 -22.43 31.89
CA ALA A 771 34.68 -22.38 31.43
C ALA A 771 34.23 -20.93 31.34
N ASP A 772 34.96 -20.10 30.55
CA ASP A 772 34.59 -18.68 30.22
C ASP A 772 34.11 -18.59 28.78
N TYR A 773 33.46 -17.48 28.46
CA TYR A 773 33.00 -17.21 27.11
C TYR A 773 34.17 -17.26 26.11
N ARG A 774 34.04 -18.13 25.15
CA ARG A 774 34.96 -18.18 24.00
C ARG A 774 34.25 -18.71 22.76
N TYR A 775 34.04 -17.84 21.81
CA TYR A 775 33.42 -18.20 20.56
C TYR A 775 34.10 -19.40 19.90
N SER A 776 33.33 -20.45 19.58
CA SER A 776 33.82 -21.68 18.98
C SER A 776 32.85 -22.18 17.89
N ASP A 777 33.37 -22.55 16.75
CA ASP A 777 32.63 -23.21 15.68
C ASP A 777 32.44 -24.71 15.91
N LEU A 778 33.37 -25.35 16.70
CA LEU A 778 33.43 -26.80 16.81
C LEU A 778 32.16 -27.43 17.38
N GLY A 779 31.57 -26.82 18.41
CA GLY A 779 30.30 -27.29 18.95
C GLY A 779 29.17 -27.24 17.88
N PHE A 780 29.09 -26.17 17.11
CA PHE A 780 28.10 -26.03 16.05
C PHE A 780 28.34 -26.98 14.86
N ILE A 781 29.56 -27.44 14.61
CA ILE A 781 29.84 -28.52 13.64
C ILE A 781 29.19 -29.82 14.06
N LEU A 782 29.10 -30.11 15.38
CA LEU A 782 28.48 -31.31 15.91
C LEU A 782 26.96 -31.28 15.98
N LEU A 783 26.31 -30.11 16.04
CA LEU A 783 24.86 -29.99 16.15
C LEU A 783 24.06 -30.63 14.98
N PRO A 784 24.50 -30.59 13.71
CA PRO A 784 23.87 -31.36 12.64
C PRO A 784 23.80 -32.85 12.86
N GLU A 785 24.79 -33.42 13.53
CA GLU A 785 24.83 -34.84 13.86
C GLU A 785 23.78 -35.19 14.93
N ILE A 786 23.56 -34.28 15.91
CA ILE A 786 22.48 -34.40 16.90
C ILE A 786 21.14 -34.34 16.22
N ILE A 787 20.93 -33.34 15.32
CA ILE A 787 19.69 -33.20 14.55
C ILE A 787 19.42 -34.43 13.71
N LEU A 788 20.45 -34.98 13.04
CA LEU A 788 20.35 -36.22 12.27
C LEU A 788 19.99 -37.41 13.14
N SER A 789 20.66 -37.56 14.31
CA SER A 789 20.40 -38.65 15.26
C SER A 789 18.96 -38.63 15.78
N VAL A 790 18.44 -37.43 16.11
CA VAL A 790 17.09 -37.27 16.70
C VAL A 790 15.99 -37.36 15.66
N THR A 791 16.19 -36.77 14.45
CA THR A 791 15.14 -36.65 13.44
C THR A 791 15.24 -37.64 12.29
N GLY A 792 16.39 -38.26 12.09
CA GLY A 792 16.69 -39.07 10.89
C GLY A 792 16.91 -38.25 9.63
N GLN A 793 16.93 -36.92 9.70
CA GLN A 793 17.07 -36.00 8.58
C GLN A 793 18.33 -35.14 8.72
N THR A 794 18.97 -34.83 7.59
CA THR A 794 20.04 -33.82 7.56
C THR A 794 19.48 -32.43 7.83
N ILE A 795 20.29 -31.54 8.42
CA ILE A 795 19.87 -30.21 8.85
C ILE A 795 19.29 -29.36 7.72
N ASP A 796 19.84 -29.45 6.51
CA ASP A 796 19.35 -28.74 5.32
C ASP A 796 17.93 -29.18 4.96
N ARG A 797 17.63 -30.47 4.96
CA ARG A 797 16.29 -31.01 4.67
C ARG A 797 15.31 -30.70 5.79
N TYR A 798 15.75 -30.84 7.04
CA TYR A 798 14.91 -30.59 8.20
C TYR A 798 14.47 -29.11 8.24
N THR A 799 15.41 -28.15 8.12
CA THR A 799 15.07 -26.71 8.15
C THR A 799 14.30 -26.25 6.92
N GLU A 800 14.58 -26.82 5.74
CA GLU A 800 13.79 -26.54 4.54
C GLU A 800 12.32 -26.90 4.75
N ALA A 801 12.05 -28.10 5.29
CA ALA A 801 10.70 -28.65 5.41
C ALA A 801 9.86 -27.96 6.50
N PHE A 802 10.41 -27.75 7.72
CA PHE A 802 9.63 -27.21 8.82
C PHE A 802 9.63 -25.68 8.90
N LEU A 803 10.60 -24.98 8.26
CA LEU A 803 10.81 -23.57 8.46
C LEU A 803 10.78 -22.77 7.14
N TYR A 804 11.70 -23.06 6.19
CA TYR A 804 11.86 -22.17 5.05
C TYR A 804 10.68 -22.23 4.07
N GLN A 805 10.22 -23.42 3.72
CA GLN A 805 9.06 -23.59 2.83
C GLN A 805 7.77 -23.06 3.45
N PRO A 806 7.41 -23.37 4.71
CA PRO A 806 6.20 -22.82 5.33
C PRO A 806 6.22 -21.29 5.46
N LEU A 807 7.40 -20.68 5.68
CA LEU A 807 7.56 -19.21 5.68
C LEU A 807 7.48 -18.59 4.29
N GLY A 808 7.60 -19.38 3.23
CA GLY A 808 7.64 -18.90 1.84
C GLY A 808 8.98 -18.30 1.43
N LEU A 809 10.07 -18.64 2.12
CA LEU A 809 11.43 -18.15 1.82
C LEU A 809 11.94 -18.79 0.52
N GLN A 810 12.26 -17.99 -0.46
CA GLN A 810 12.60 -18.48 -1.80
C GLN A 810 14.11 -18.57 -2.05
N HIS A 811 14.88 -17.76 -1.33
CA HIS A 811 16.32 -17.56 -1.53
C HIS A 811 17.17 -18.08 -0.37
N MET A 812 16.58 -18.74 0.63
CA MET A 812 17.31 -19.33 1.76
C MET A 812 17.58 -20.80 1.49
N THR A 813 18.84 -21.17 1.33
CA THR A 813 19.22 -22.54 0.97
C THR A 813 20.69 -22.83 1.28
N PHE A 814 20.98 -24.10 1.57
CA PHE A 814 22.31 -24.63 1.42
C PHE A 814 22.57 -24.97 -0.04
N ARG A 815 23.87 -25.07 -0.45
CA ARG A 815 24.28 -25.46 -1.81
C ARG A 815 23.50 -24.74 -2.91
N PRO A 816 23.58 -23.39 -2.97
CA PRO A 816 22.71 -22.58 -3.82
C PRO A 816 22.81 -22.91 -5.31
N LEU A 817 23.93 -23.45 -5.81
CA LEU A 817 24.11 -23.83 -7.22
C LEU A 817 23.18 -24.99 -7.67
N GLU A 818 22.55 -25.72 -6.75
CA GLU A 818 21.53 -26.71 -7.07
C GLU A 818 20.21 -26.07 -7.50
N ARG A 819 19.98 -24.79 -7.19
CA ARG A 819 18.70 -24.07 -7.39
C ARG A 819 18.83 -22.77 -8.18
N PHE A 820 19.99 -22.14 -8.18
CA PHE A 820 20.20 -20.80 -8.72
C PHE A 820 21.40 -20.77 -9.67
N ASP A 821 21.31 -19.91 -10.68
CA ASP A 821 22.43 -19.64 -11.57
C ASP A 821 23.57 -18.96 -10.79
N ALA A 822 24.82 -19.30 -11.12
CA ALA A 822 25.99 -18.68 -10.50
C ALA A 822 26.00 -17.14 -10.58
N GLN A 823 25.37 -16.56 -11.61
CA GLN A 823 25.25 -15.10 -11.77
C GLN A 823 24.33 -14.44 -10.72
N GLN A 824 23.46 -15.19 -10.06
CA GLN A 824 22.60 -14.72 -8.97
C GLN A 824 23.27 -14.84 -7.60
N ILE A 825 24.50 -15.35 -7.54
CA ILE A 825 25.22 -15.57 -6.30
C ILE A 825 26.43 -14.65 -6.26
N VAL A 826 26.54 -13.87 -5.19
CA VAL A 826 27.67 -12.94 -4.98
C VAL A 826 28.89 -13.74 -4.53
N PRO A 827 30.07 -13.60 -5.18
CA PRO A 827 31.28 -14.33 -4.78
C PRO A 827 31.78 -13.85 -3.41
N SER A 828 32.29 -14.78 -2.60
CA SER A 828 32.78 -14.48 -1.27
C SER A 828 34.26 -14.10 -1.22
N GLU A 829 35.13 -14.79 -1.98
CA GLU A 829 36.59 -14.60 -1.94
C GLU A 829 37.27 -15.04 -3.25
N LEU A 830 38.44 -14.50 -3.54
CA LEU A 830 39.40 -15.08 -4.46
C LEU A 830 40.39 -15.88 -3.62
N ASP A 831 40.10 -17.16 -3.39
CA ASP A 831 40.93 -18.02 -2.56
C ASP A 831 42.24 -18.38 -3.31
N THR A 832 43.34 -17.82 -2.86
CA THR A 832 44.68 -18.05 -3.44
C THR A 832 45.49 -19.12 -2.70
N LEU A 833 45.02 -19.57 -1.54
CA LEU A 833 45.76 -20.51 -0.69
C LEU A 833 45.35 -21.96 -0.93
N TRP A 834 44.06 -22.24 -0.80
CA TRP A 834 43.50 -23.59 -0.77
C TRP A 834 42.82 -23.96 -2.09
N ARG A 835 41.72 -23.29 -2.44
CA ARG A 835 40.89 -23.60 -3.64
C ARG A 835 41.48 -23.06 -4.94
N ARG A 836 42.34 -22.03 -4.86
CA ARG A 836 43.08 -21.38 -5.95
C ARG A 836 42.16 -20.84 -7.07
N GLN A 837 40.97 -20.39 -6.67
CA GLN A 837 39.94 -19.88 -7.59
C GLN A 837 38.98 -18.94 -6.89
N LEU A 838 38.08 -18.32 -7.71
CA LEU A 838 36.97 -17.51 -7.21
C LEU A 838 35.93 -18.41 -6.50
N VAL A 839 35.66 -18.15 -5.23
CA VAL A 839 34.64 -18.86 -4.46
C VAL A 839 33.30 -18.22 -4.70
N ARG A 840 32.45 -18.90 -5.48
CA ARG A 840 31.10 -18.45 -5.83
C ARG A 840 30.13 -19.62 -5.77
N GLY A 841 29.03 -19.49 -4.98
CA GLY A 841 28.05 -20.56 -4.80
C GLY A 841 28.51 -21.75 -3.97
N HIS A 842 29.76 -21.72 -3.50
CA HIS A 842 30.32 -22.63 -2.51
C HIS A 842 30.56 -21.88 -1.22
N VAL A 843 30.31 -22.51 -0.07
CA VAL A 843 30.49 -21.88 1.24
C VAL A 843 31.94 -21.41 1.45
N HIS A 844 32.07 -20.17 1.96
CA HIS A 844 33.38 -19.58 2.26
C HIS A 844 34.17 -20.39 3.31
N ASP A 845 33.49 -20.79 4.40
CA ASP A 845 34.14 -21.54 5.48
C ASP A 845 34.73 -22.89 5.00
N PRO A 846 36.04 -23.13 5.23
CA PRO A 846 36.69 -24.34 4.74
C PRO A 846 36.12 -25.63 5.36
N ALA A 847 35.84 -25.64 6.67
CA ALA A 847 35.34 -26.86 7.32
C ALA A 847 33.93 -27.21 6.80
N ALA A 848 33.05 -26.21 6.66
CA ALA A 848 31.74 -26.41 6.08
C ALA A 848 31.81 -26.88 4.62
N ALA A 849 32.75 -26.36 3.82
CA ALA A 849 32.99 -26.82 2.44
C ALA A 849 33.44 -28.30 2.39
N MET A 850 34.38 -28.69 3.24
CA MET A 850 34.85 -30.06 3.36
C MET A 850 33.77 -31.04 3.86
N LEU A 851 32.71 -30.52 4.50
CA LEU A 851 31.52 -31.27 4.91
C LEU A 851 30.42 -31.25 3.82
N GLY A 852 30.75 -30.87 2.57
CA GLY A 852 29.82 -30.87 1.45
C GLY A 852 28.89 -29.63 1.38
N GLY A 853 29.30 -28.53 2.00
CA GLY A 853 28.57 -27.27 1.98
C GLY A 853 27.40 -27.17 2.96
N VAL A 854 27.19 -28.22 3.81
CA VAL A 854 26.09 -28.25 4.80
C VAL A 854 26.71 -28.46 6.17
N SER A 855 26.65 -27.47 7.03
CA SER A 855 27.13 -27.53 8.40
C SER A 855 26.31 -26.63 9.34
N GLY A 856 26.43 -26.86 10.66
CA GLY A 856 25.65 -26.08 11.64
C GLY A 856 26.22 -24.70 11.93
N HIS A 857 27.51 -24.45 11.58
CA HIS A 857 28.15 -23.16 11.86
C HIS A 857 28.23 -22.22 10.67
N ALA A 858 28.10 -22.75 9.44
CA ALA A 858 28.19 -22.02 8.15
C ALA A 858 27.58 -22.87 7.02
N GLY A 859 27.35 -22.28 5.84
CA GLY A 859 26.89 -22.98 4.63
C GLY A 859 25.55 -22.52 4.11
N LEU A 860 24.79 -21.74 4.87
CA LEU A 860 23.53 -21.18 4.44
C LEU A 860 23.75 -19.92 3.59
N PHE A 861 23.01 -19.80 2.50
CA PHE A 861 22.94 -18.63 1.63
C PHE A 861 21.54 -18.03 1.68
N SER A 862 21.44 -16.70 1.53
CA SER A 862 20.15 -16.01 1.42
C SER A 862 20.33 -14.61 0.84
N ASN A 863 19.19 -13.94 0.54
CA ASN A 863 19.12 -12.50 0.36
C ASN A 863 18.68 -11.80 1.66
N ALA A 864 18.75 -10.47 1.67
CA ALA A 864 18.41 -9.69 2.86
C ALA A 864 16.92 -9.74 3.21
N ALA A 865 16.02 -9.84 2.21
CA ALA A 865 14.59 -9.85 2.43
C ALA A 865 14.11 -11.14 3.12
N ASP A 866 14.52 -12.31 2.62
CA ASP A 866 14.16 -13.61 3.22
C ASP A 866 14.73 -13.75 4.64
N LEU A 867 15.99 -13.32 4.84
CA LEU A 867 16.58 -13.34 6.19
C LEU A 867 15.86 -12.37 7.14
N ALA A 868 15.37 -11.23 6.64
CA ALA A 868 14.57 -10.30 7.45
C ALA A 868 13.21 -10.89 7.85
N VAL A 869 12.57 -11.68 6.98
CA VAL A 869 11.34 -12.43 7.31
C VAL A 869 11.60 -13.43 8.44
N LEU A 870 12.70 -14.20 8.36
CA LEU A 870 13.06 -15.13 9.42
C LEU A 870 13.34 -14.41 10.75
N MET A 871 14.07 -13.30 10.72
CA MET A 871 14.31 -12.50 11.93
C MET A 871 13.03 -11.88 12.48
N HIS A 872 12.07 -11.54 11.62
CA HIS A 872 10.75 -11.04 12.04
C HIS A 872 9.91 -12.15 12.71
N LEU A 873 10.01 -13.40 12.26
CA LEU A 873 9.40 -14.53 12.95
C LEU A 873 9.87 -14.60 14.42
N PHE A 874 11.18 -14.52 14.66
CA PHE A 874 11.74 -14.51 16.03
C PHE A 874 11.32 -13.27 16.81
N LEU A 875 11.31 -12.09 16.17
CA LEU A 875 10.86 -10.84 16.79
C LEU A 875 9.38 -10.90 17.23
N ASN A 876 8.55 -11.59 16.46
CA ASN A 876 7.11 -11.67 16.63
C ASN A 876 6.65 -12.88 17.49
N GLY A 877 7.53 -13.39 18.36
CA GLY A 877 7.20 -14.48 19.29
C GLY A 877 6.92 -15.83 18.60
N GLY A 878 7.50 -16.08 17.43
CA GLY A 878 7.43 -17.36 16.73
C GLY A 878 6.20 -17.57 15.85
N GLY A 879 5.32 -16.57 15.73
CA GLY A 879 4.14 -16.61 14.85
C GLY A 879 4.35 -15.90 13.52
N TYR A 880 3.90 -16.49 12.39
CA TYR A 880 3.93 -15.90 11.06
C TYR A 880 2.91 -16.53 10.12
N GLY A 881 2.20 -15.74 9.35
CA GLY A 881 1.28 -16.26 8.32
C GLY A 881 0.06 -17.00 8.86
N GLY A 882 -0.29 -16.81 10.13
CA GLY A 882 -1.36 -17.56 10.81
C GLY A 882 -0.91 -18.92 11.37
N GLU A 883 0.38 -19.24 11.27
CA GLU A 883 1.01 -20.45 11.81
C GLU A 883 1.92 -20.09 12.99
N VAL A 884 2.04 -21.01 13.95
CA VAL A 884 2.96 -20.91 15.08
C VAL A 884 4.11 -21.87 14.84
N PHE A 885 5.31 -21.33 14.65
CA PHE A 885 6.54 -22.10 14.43
C PHE A 885 7.26 -22.40 15.74
N PHE A 886 7.18 -21.44 16.66
CA PHE A 886 7.76 -21.51 18.00
C PHE A 886 6.82 -20.84 18.99
N SER A 887 6.85 -21.29 20.26
CA SER A 887 6.19 -20.58 21.34
C SER A 887 6.97 -19.33 21.75
N GLU A 888 6.28 -18.37 22.35
CA GLU A 888 6.90 -17.15 22.86
C GLU A 888 7.92 -17.48 23.96
N GLU A 889 7.63 -18.47 24.79
CA GLU A 889 8.51 -18.97 25.85
C GLU A 889 9.82 -19.54 25.27
N THR A 890 9.74 -20.29 24.16
CA THR A 890 10.97 -20.82 23.49
C THR A 890 11.80 -19.68 22.93
N ILE A 891 11.17 -18.70 22.26
CA ILE A 891 11.89 -17.50 21.77
C ILE A 891 12.58 -16.79 22.93
N GLU A 892 11.87 -16.55 24.05
CA GLU A 892 12.44 -15.88 25.22
C GLU A 892 13.62 -16.68 25.81
N GLU A 893 13.47 -18.02 26.00
CA GLU A 893 14.53 -18.86 26.52
C GLU A 893 15.80 -18.80 25.67
N PHE A 894 15.68 -18.86 24.35
CA PHE A 894 16.84 -18.87 23.47
C PHE A 894 17.47 -17.48 23.26
N THR A 895 16.70 -16.41 23.38
CA THR A 895 17.21 -15.05 23.14
C THR A 895 17.64 -14.33 24.40
N ARG A 896 17.25 -14.78 25.61
CA ARG A 896 17.72 -14.17 26.86
C ARG A 896 19.21 -14.44 27.11
N MET A 897 19.86 -13.56 27.84
CA MET A 897 21.23 -13.74 28.28
C MET A 897 21.31 -14.94 29.26
N GLN A 898 22.15 -15.95 28.94
CA GLN A 898 22.20 -17.20 29.71
C GLN A 898 23.10 -17.08 30.95
N PHE A 899 24.23 -16.40 30.82
CA PHE A 899 25.31 -16.40 31.82
C PHE A 899 25.74 -14.98 32.21
N ALA A 900 24.78 -14.16 32.59
CA ALA A 900 25.00 -12.73 32.92
C ALA A 900 26.07 -12.51 34.02
N GLY A 901 26.23 -13.45 34.95
CA GLY A 901 27.25 -13.37 36.00
C GLY A 901 28.68 -13.69 35.54
N ASN A 902 28.89 -14.21 34.32
CA ASN A 902 30.17 -14.71 33.81
C ASN A 902 30.74 -13.87 32.67
N ASP A 903 30.30 -12.62 32.53
CA ASP A 903 30.69 -11.71 31.44
C ASP A 903 30.41 -12.32 30.04
N ASN A 904 29.40 -13.16 29.95
CA ASN A 904 28.92 -13.77 28.71
C ASN A 904 27.56 -13.21 28.31
N ARG A 905 27.56 -12.32 27.33
CA ARG A 905 26.32 -11.69 26.83
C ARG A 905 25.41 -12.60 26.01
N ARG A 906 25.85 -13.81 25.64
CA ARG A 906 25.15 -14.69 24.68
C ARG A 906 23.80 -15.21 25.19
N GLY A 907 22.83 -15.28 24.29
CA GLY A 907 21.73 -16.23 24.34
C GLY A 907 22.16 -17.59 23.78
N LEU A 908 21.21 -18.49 23.56
CA LEU A 908 21.47 -19.78 22.94
C LEU A 908 21.55 -19.63 21.41
N GLY A 909 22.78 -19.65 20.90
CA GLY A 909 23.08 -19.36 19.49
C GLY A 909 23.10 -17.86 19.16
N PHE A 910 22.26 -17.05 19.79
CA PHE A 910 22.14 -15.62 19.51
C PHE A 910 23.24 -14.79 20.19
N ASP A 911 23.67 -13.71 19.48
CA ASP A 911 24.47 -12.65 20.08
C ASP A 911 23.56 -11.55 20.63
N LYS A 912 24.09 -10.77 21.58
CA LYS A 912 23.37 -9.65 22.24
C LYS A 912 24.27 -8.41 22.25
N PRO A 913 23.70 -7.22 22.53
CA PRO A 913 24.48 -6.00 22.69
C PRO A 913 25.62 -6.17 23.72
N SER A 914 26.64 -5.32 23.65
CA SER A 914 27.70 -5.31 24.67
C SER A 914 27.10 -5.11 26.06
N ILE A 915 27.68 -5.79 27.07
CA ILE A 915 27.29 -5.62 28.48
C ILE A 915 27.63 -4.21 28.93
N ASP A 916 28.79 -3.70 28.53
CA ASP A 916 29.15 -2.28 28.72
C ASP A 916 28.68 -1.47 27.49
N PRO A 917 27.75 -0.51 27.64
CA PRO A 917 27.28 0.32 26.55
C PRO A 917 28.35 1.20 25.91
N GLU A 918 29.45 1.47 26.61
CA GLU A 918 30.55 2.30 26.10
C GLU A 918 31.51 1.49 25.19
N GLU A 919 31.47 0.18 25.25
CA GLU A 919 32.26 -0.66 24.37
C GLU A 919 31.63 -0.83 22.98
N ASN A 920 32.46 -0.90 21.96
CA ASN A 920 32.00 -1.24 20.61
C ASN A 920 31.53 -2.70 20.58
N GLY A 921 30.21 -2.89 20.46
CA GLY A 921 29.57 -4.20 20.41
C GLY A 921 29.21 -4.65 19.00
N PRO A 922 28.55 -5.81 18.90
CA PRO A 922 28.04 -6.34 17.62
C PRO A 922 26.83 -5.56 17.08
N ALA A 923 26.19 -4.73 17.91
CA ALA A 923 25.03 -3.90 17.59
C ALA A 923 25.33 -2.41 17.83
N ALA A 924 24.41 -1.55 17.36
CA ALA A 924 24.44 -0.12 17.62
C ALA A 924 24.27 0.18 19.13
N ARG A 925 24.80 1.32 19.60
CA ARG A 925 24.66 1.75 21.00
C ARG A 925 23.19 1.95 21.44
N SER A 926 22.32 2.34 20.51
CA SER A 926 20.89 2.51 20.78
C SER A 926 20.08 1.22 20.72
N ALA A 927 20.71 0.09 20.44
CA ALA A 927 20.04 -1.21 20.48
C ALA A 927 19.66 -1.60 21.92
N SER A 928 18.44 -2.05 22.14
CA SER A 928 17.96 -2.40 23.47
C SER A 928 18.69 -3.62 24.05
N PRO A 929 18.78 -3.77 25.38
CA PRO A 929 19.33 -4.97 26.01
C PRO A 929 18.56 -6.25 25.65
N LYS A 930 17.29 -6.14 25.26
CA LYS A 930 16.48 -7.28 24.79
C LYS A 930 16.80 -7.68 23.37
N SER A 931 17.45 -6.80 22.60
CA SER A 931 17.75 -7.08 21.19
C SER A 931 18.71 -8.27 21.04
N PHE A 932 18.63 -8.95 19.92
CA PHE A 932 19.39 -10.16 19.62
C PHE A 932 19.65 -10.32 18.12
N GLY A 933 20.67 -11.07 17.78
CA GLY A 933 21.01 -11.33 16.39
C GLY A 933 22.30 -12.14 16.23
N HIS A 934 22.93 -12.05 15.07
CA HIS A 934 24.26 -12.62 14.82
C HIS A 934 24.96 -11.91 13.66
N SER A 935 26.29 -11.92 13.66
CA SER A 935 27.10 -11.44 12.55
C SER A 935 27.79 -12.60 11.84
N GLY A 936 28.06 -12.45 10.54
CA GLY A 936 28.80 -13.41 9.73
C GLY A 936 30.19 -12.93 9.32
N PHE A 937 31.13 -13.85 9.17
CA PHE A 937 32.52 -13.58 8.79
C PHE A 937 32.66 -12.89 7.44
N THR A 938 31.82 -13.26 6.49
CA THR A 938 31.72 -12.67 5.15
C THR A 938 31.27 -11.20 5.12
N GLY A 939 30.87 -10.64 6.28
CA GLY A 939 30.46 -9.24 6.43
C GLY A 939 28.96 -9.04 6.61
N THR A 940 28.24 -10.11 6.93
CA THR A 940 26.80 -10.14 7.12
C THR A 940 26.40 -9.79 8.56
N LEU A 941 25.17 -9.31 8.77
CA LEU A 941 24.56 -9.03 10.07
C LEU A 941 23.04 -9.20 9.94
N ALA A 942 22.42 -9.87 10.92
CA ALA A 942 20.98 -9.92 11.12
C ALA A 942 20.67 -9.61 12.58
N TRP A 943 19.79 -8.65 12.84
CA TRP A 943 19.49 -8.17 14.18
C TRP A 943 18.01 -7.84 14.35
N ALA A 944 17.43 -8.21 15.50
CA ALA A 944 16.07 -7.91 15.90
C ALA A 944 16.05 -7.20 17.24
N ASP A 945 15.18 -6.18 17.39
CA ASP A 945 15.01 -5.42 18.63
C ASP A 945 13.53 -5.35 19.02
N PRO A 946 13.11 -6.13 20.04
CA PRO A 946 11.72 -6.19 20.48
C PRO A 946 11.18 -4.88 21.07
N GLU A 947 12.03 -4.06 21.72
CA GLU A 947 11.57 -2.83 22.40
C GLU A 947 11.12 -1.75 21.41
N VAL A 948 11.67 -1.78 20.20
CA VAL A 948 11.30 -0.85 19.13
C VAL A 948 10.68 -1.55 17.93
N ASN A 949 10.40 -2.85 18.04
CA ASN A 949 9.81 -3.68 16.98
C ASN A 949 10.53 -3.51 15.63
N LEU A 950 11.85 -3.74 15.63
CA LEU A 950 12.77 -3.48 14.52
C LEU A 950 13.54 -4.74 14.13
N VAL A 951 13.58 -5.05 12.84
CA VAL A 951 14.55 -5.97 12.22
C VAL A 951 15.46 -5.17 11.29
N TYR A 952 16.74 -5.45 11.37
CA TYR A 952 17.77 -4.91 10.48
C TYR A 952 18.66 -6.04 9.96
N VAL A 953 18.78 -6.13 8.65
CA VAL A 953 19.68 -7.07 7.95
C VAL A 953 20.62 -6.30 7.05
N PHE A 954 21.89 -6.65 7.11
CA PHE A 954 22.95 -6.16 6.24
C PHE A 954 23.76 -7.35 5.68
N LEU A 955 23.81 -7.48 4.37
CA LEU A 955 24.60 -8.52 3.69
C LEU A 955 25.68 -7.88 2.82
N SER A 956 26.92 -8.36 2.92
CA SER A 956 28.02 -7.94 2.04
C SER A 956 29.02 -9.08 1.83
N ASN A 957 29.88 -8.93 0.86
CA ASN A 957 31.02 -9.82 0.61
C ASN A 957 32.35 -9.12 0.92
N ARG A 958 32.52 -8.62 2.17
CA ARG A 958 33.74 -7.93 2.59
C ARG A 958 35.02 -8.77 2.35
N THR A 959 34.86 -10.08 2.35
CA THR A 959 35.97 -11.03 2.12
C THR A 959 36.47 -11.07 0.69
N TYR A 960 35.76 -10.39 -0.26
CA TYR A 960 36.22 -10.26 -1.63
C TYR A 960 37.09 -9.01 -1.81
N PRO A 961 38.27 -9.11 -2.48
CA PRO A 961 38.90 -10.32 -2.99
C PRO A 961 39.60 -11.15 -1.92
N SER A 962 39.88 -10.64 -0.72
CA SER A 962 40.62 -11.31 0.35
C SER A 962 39.95 -11.13 1.70
N GLN A 963 39.89 -12.21 2.48
CA GLN A 963 39.39 -12.20 3.86
C GLN A 963 40.19 -11.30 4.81
N SER A 964 41.41 -10.88 4.44
CA SER A 964 42.22 -9.92 5.19
C SER A 964 41.63 -8.50 5.27
N ASN A 965 40.64 -8.18 4.43
CA ASN A 965 39.94 -6.89 4.46
C ASN A 965 39.15 -6.73 5.78
N ARG A 966 39.54 -5.74 6.59
CA ARG A 966 38.94 -5.43 7.89
C ARG A 966 38.22 -4.08 7.93
N ILE A 967 38.19 -3.35 6.84
CA ILE A 967 37.64 -1.97 6.80
C ILE A 967 36.20 -1.92 7.32
N LEU A 968 35.34 -2.88 6.92
CA LEU A 968 33.96 -2.97 7.40
C LEU A 968 33.88 -2.98 8.93
N ILE A 969 34.79 -3.71 9.59
CA ILE A 969 34.83 -3.90 11.05
C ILE A 969 35.46 -2.67 11.72
N GLU A 970 36.64 -2.24 11.25
CA GLU A 970 37.42 -1.12 11.80
C GLU A 970 36.65 0.22 11.73
N LYS A 971 35.82 0.40 10.70
CA LYS A 971 34.97 1.59 10.52
C LYS A 971 33.57 1.44 11.11
N ASN A 972 33.24 0.33 11.74
CA ASN A 972 31.93 0.06 12.36
C ASN A 972 30.75 0.30 11.41
N ILE A 973 30.91 0.03 10.10
CA ILE A 973 29.92 0.42 9.09
C ILE A 973 28.53 -0.19 9.35
N ARG A 974 28.46 -1.48 9.72
CA ARG A 974 27.20 -2.17 10.02
C ARG A 974 26.44 -1.55 11.18
N THR A 975 27.15 -1.27 12.28
CA THR A 975 26.58 -0.66 13.48
C THR A 975 26.28 0.82 13.31
N ASN A 976 27.04 1.54 12.48
CA ASN A 976 26.74 2.94 12.10
C ASN A 976 25.45 3.04 11.26
N ILE A 977 25.22 2.07 10.33
CA ILE A 977 23.95 1.99 9.57
C ILE A 977 22.81 1.68 10.54
N GLN A 978 23.00 0.73 11.45
CA GLN A 978 22.01 0.38 12.48
C GLN A 978 21.69 1.61 13.36
N GLN A 979 22.70 2.37 13.80
CA GLN A 979 22.51 3.58 14.57
C GLN A 979 21.72 4.64 13.81
N ALA A 980 21.97 4.80 12.50
CA ALA A 980 21.20 5.72 11.67
C ALA A 980 19.71 5.36 11.58
N ILE A 981 19.35 4.08 11.71
CA ILE A 981 17.96 3.63 11.78
C ILE A 981 17.33 4.08 13.11
N TYR A 982 18.00 3.86 14.24
CA TYR A 982 17.53 4.33 15.55
C TYR A 982 17.40 5.85 15.60
N ASP A 983 18.38 6.57 15.04
CA ASP A 983 18.35 8.03 14.94
C ASP A 983 17.11 8.50 14.15
N ALA A 984 16.79 7.85 13.03
CA ALA A 984 15.61 8.14 12.22
C ALA A 984 14.30 7.90 12.99
N ILE A 985 14.21 6.81 13.76
CA ILE A 985 13.07 6.50 14.63
C ILE A 985 12.90 7.58 15.68
N HIS A 986 13.98 7.95 16.37
CA HIS A 986 13.97 8.93 17.46
C HIS A 986 13.59 10.33 16.96
N HIS A 987 14.23 10.82 15.88
CA HIS A 987 13.92 12.13 15.29
C HIS A 987 12.48 12.21 14.79
N SER A 988 11.92 11.13 14.24
CA SER A 988 10.53 11.11 13.79
C SER A 988 9.55 11.25 14.96
N LYS A 989 9.79 10.58 16.09
CA LYS A 989 8.97 10.68 17.31
C LYS A 989 9.03 12.09 17.93
N ILE A 990 10.21 12.71 18.00
CA ILE A 990 10.36 14.08 18.52
C ILE A 990 9.53 15.06 17.69
N MET A 991 9.60 14.97 16.37
CA MET A 991 8.89 15.89 15.48
C MET A 991 7.37 15.69 15.50
N GLU A 992 6.85 14.49 15.76
CA GLU A 992 5.42 14.27 15.99
C GLU A 992 4.92 15.02 17.22
N HIS A 993 5.69 15.05 18.31
CA HIS A 993 5.38 15.83 19.52
C HIS A 993 5.31 17.34 19.27
N PHE A 994 6.17 17.88 18.40
CA PHE A 994 6.18 19.30 18.07
C PHE A 994 5.15 19.72 17.00
N THR A 995 4.70 18.80 16.14
CA THR A 995 3.74 19.09 15.07
C THR A 995 2.29 18.82 15.47
N ASN A 996 2.03 18.15 16.60
CA ASN A 996 0.69 17.85 17.09
C ASN A 996 0.53 18.28 18.56
N PRO A 997 0.34 19.60 18.84
CA PRO A 997 0.19 20.11 20.21
C PRO A 997 -1.10 19.66 20.91
N PHE A 998 -2.01 18.97 20.23
CA PHE A 998 -3.32 18.56 20.77
C PHE A 998 -3.35 17.17 21.44
N THR A 999 -2.27 16.38 21.38
CA THR A 999 -2.20 15.07 22.07
C THR A 999 -1.80 15.14 23.54
N SER A 1000 -1.36 16.29 24.06
CA SER A 1000 -0.92 16.45 25.46
C SER A 1000 -2.03 16.88 26.45
N LEU A 1001 -3.28 17.08 26.00
CA LEU A 1001 -4.39 17.54 26.86
C LEU A 1001 -5.34 16.43 27.32
N ASN A 1002 -5.20 15.19 26.86
CA ASN A 1002 -6.10 14.07 27.23
C ASN A 1002 -5.50 13.06 28.22
N SER A 1003 -4.38 13.34 28.88
CA SER A 1003 -3.82 12.45 29.92
C SER A 1003 -3.88 13.03 31.35
N GLN A 1004 -4.71 14.05 31.57
CA GLN A 1004 -5.04 14.55 32.91
C GLN A 1004 -6.55 14.85 32.97
N HIS A 1005 -7.36 13.82 33.06
CA HIS A 1005 -8.66 13.85 33.76
C HIS A 1005 -9.12 12.42 33.98
#